data_e50d4cdc306080c71f341a49d7314c30
#
_entry.id   e50d4cdc306080c71f341a49d7314c30
#
_cell.length_a   1.000
_cell.length_b   1.000
_cell.length_c   1.000
_cell.angle_alpha   90.00
_cell.angle_beta   90.00
_cell.angle_gamma   90.00
#
_symmetry.space_group_name_H-M   'P 1'
#
loop_
_entity.id
_entity.type
_entity.pdbx_description
1 polymer ?
#
loop_
_entity_poly.entity_id
_entity_poly.type
_entity_poly.pdbx_seq_one_letter_code
_entity_poly.pdbx_strand_id
1 'polypeptide(L)'
;MATPAFGGKIGNDWRDSEPWWPPAVTAPPGAPDIVLIVLDDVGFAQLGCYGSDIETPVIDRVAAAGVRLTNFHTTALCSPTRACLLTGRNHHRSGMGRVADLAIGFPGYWGRPPKENGFLSEILRAAGYATYAVGKWHLSPEDETNMARSRATWPLGRGFDRWYGFHGGETHQFVPALYHDNHSIRPPRAMEDGYHLSADLADRAIEFLADLRSVDDQLPYFLYFATGACHSPHHAPAEWIRHYEGRFARGWDAWRDQTFARQVATGIVPEGTVLSPRPSWVPSWDSLDDKQRALAQRFMECFAAYLSYTDEQIGRVLDFIEDLGNADNTVVIIVSDNGASSEGGMDGTINEGRLSNFEGSPVDEMFRRMDEIGGPLSHNNYPWGWTMAGNTPFKRWKREVHEGGVADPCIVRLPSRLRTGGGVRRQYAHAIDVLPTVLELAGVDAPEEIDGIAQSHLDGVSFAYVLRHGGESEPDRHRTQHFEMLGSRAIYHDGWKAVTYHPVGPLYGEGLRASAPFDDDVWELYHVAEDVSEVRDLAGELPEKVQELVALWWDEARRNDVLPLDNRVLEAMAHKHDRRRPQQTYRYFQGTSQVPEWVAADVRNRSHTISVTVDVPAGTTPSGTLLALGCALGGWSLHVLDGRPRYVHNLHGQYHYEVVAGSTLEPGRHQLEFRFDKDQGAGGHAQMVVDGRVSAEAEVERFTPVAFNEVGAGLTCGYEWGPAVGAGYEAPFPFNGTIVRAEVSATGPVVRDPVADVAAILASQ
;
A
#
# COMPACT_ATOMS: atom_id res chain seq x y z
N MET A 1 29.65 -4.58 -7.39
CA MET A 1 31.03 -3.99 -7.28
C MET A 1 31.97 -4.78 -8.17
N ALA A 2 32.84 -4.10 -8.93
CA ALA A 2 33.91 -4.77 -9.66
C ALA A 2 34.86 -5.45 -8.65
N THR A 3 35.28 -6.68 -8.92
CA THR A 3 36.27 -7.37 -8.09
C THR A 3 37.57 -6.55 -8.11
N PRO A 4 38.09 -6.12 -6.95
CA PRO A 4 39.34 -5.36 -6.93
C PRO A 4 40.48 -6.19 -7.52
N ALA A 5 41.45 -5.51 -8.15
CA ALA A 5 42.62 -6.19 -8.69
C ALA A 5 43.34 -6.93 -7.57
N PHE A 6 43.80 -8.14 -7.85
CA PHE A 6 44.53 -8.92 -6.86
C PHE A 6 45.79 -8.18 -6.41
N GLY A 7 45.89 -7.88 -5.14
CA GLY A 7 47.00 -7.09 -4.54
C GLY A 7 48.14 -7.96 -3.99
N GLY A 8 48.09 -9.29 -4.12
CA GLY A 8 49.11 -10.22 -3.70
C GLY A 8 50.08 -10.59 -4.83
N LYS A 9 50.80 -11.68 -4.64
CA LYS A 9 51.75 -12.21 -5.63
C LYS A 9 51.41 -13.67 -5.96
N ILE A 10 51.28 -13.98 -7.24
CA ILE A 10 51.10 -15.35 -7.71
C ILE A 10 52.42 -15.86 -8.29
N GLY A 11 53.07 -16.80 -7.59
CA GLY A 11 54.23 -17.53 -8.05
C GLY A 11 53.84 -18.87 -8.74
N ASN A 12 54.79 -19.72 -8.99
CA ASN A 12 54.53 -21.05 -9.58
C ASN A 12 53.87 -22.02 -8.56
N ASP A 13 54.15 -21.82 -7.26
CA ASP A 13 53.49 -22.56 -6.18
C ASP A 13 53.24 -21.66 -4.98
N TRP A 14 52.59 -22.20 -3.91
CA TRP A 14 52.20 -21.42 -2.73
C TRP A 14 53.43 -20.84 -1.96
N ARG A 15 54.62 -21.41 -2.08
CA ARG A 15 55.86 -20.96 -1.39
C ARG A 15 56.41 -19.70 -2.01
N ASP A 16 56.16 -19.46 -3.29
CA ASP A 16 56.57 -18.29 -4.04
C ASP A 16 55.44 -17.26 -4.20
N SER A 17 54.28 -17.53 -3.57
CA SER A 17 53.07 -16.71 -3.64
C SER A 17 52.78 -15.97 -2.34
N GLU A 18 52.21 -14.79 -2.43
CA GLU A 18 51.74 -13.98 -1.31
C GLU A 18 50.22 -13.89 -1.37
N PRO A 19 49.47 -14.48 -0.40
CA PRO A 19 48.02 -14.39 -0.38
C PRO A 19 47.59 -12.95 -0.10
N TRP A 20 46.47 -12.56 -0.69
CA TRP A 20 45.85 -11.27 -0.45
C TRP A 20 44.33 -11.41 -0.48
N TRP A 21 43.68 -10.79 0.45
CA TRP A 21 42.25 -10.68 0.53
C TRP A 21 41.82 -9.24 0.23
N PRO A 22 40.76 -9.00 -0.57
CA PRO A 22 40.24 -7.66 -0.70
C PRO A 22 39.89 -7.10 0.69
N PRO A 23 40.18 -5.82 0.96
CA PRO A 23 39.74 -5.20 2.20
C PRO A 23 38.26 -5.36 2.38
N ALA A 24 37.81 -5.75 3.57
CA ALA A 24 36.39 -5.74 3.89
C ALA A 24 35.85 -4.29 3.84
N VAL A 25 34.69 -4.11 3.21
CA VAL A 25 34.00 -2.84 3.31
C VAL A 25 33.45 -2.73 4.72
N THR A 26 33.76 -1.63 5.38
CA THR A 26 33.31 -1.34 6.75
C THR A 26 32.61 0.01 6.78
N ALA A 27 31.57 0.11 7.58
CA ALA A 27 30.89 1.37 7.81
C ALA A 27 31.78 2.41 8.48
N PRO A 28 31.50 3.71 8.35
CA PRO A 28 32.23 4.76 9.03
C PRO A 28 32.32 4.51 10.55
N PRO A 29 33.45 4.83 11.23
CA PRO A 29 33.55 4.64 12.66
C PRO A 29 32.44 5.34 13.44
N GLY A 30 31.73 4.57 14.27
CA GLY A 30 30.61 5.09 15.06
C GLY A 30 29.32 5.34 14.25
N ALA A 31 29.23 4.81 13.04
CA ALA A 31 28.02 4.86 12.24
C ALA A 31 26.83 4.32 13.05
N PRO A 32 25.65 5.00 13.06
CA PRO A 32 24.50 4.57 13.80
C PRO A 32 23.77 3.43 13.09
N ASP A 33 23.06 2.61 13.85
CA ASP A 33 21.96 1.82 13.32
C ASP A 33 20.84 2.74 12.84
N ILE A 34 20.09 2.34 11.81
CA ILE A 34 19.04 3.16 11.19
C ILE A 34 17.75 2.33 11.12
N VAL A 35 16.68 2.86 11.68
CA VAL A 35 15.33 2.28 11.61
C VAL A 35 14.40 3.31 10.97
N LEU A 36 13.92 3.02 9.76
CA LEU A 36 12.92 3.82 9.06
C LEU A 36 11.58 3.09 9.12
N ILE A 37 10.67 3.61 9.94
CA ILE A 37 9.30 3.09 10.11
C ILE A 37 8.38 3.90 9.20
N VAL A 38 7.64 3.20 8.32
CA VAL A 38 6.71 3.84 7.40
C VAL A 38 5.30 3.33 7.72
N LEU A 39 4.45 4.25 8.19
CA LEU A 39 3.02 4.04 8.36
C LEU A 39 2.32 4.28 7.01
N ASP A 40 1.15 3.71 6.82
CA ASP A 40 0.38 3.71 5.58
C ASP A 40 -0.99 4.35 5.83
N ASP A 41 -1.35 5.39 5.08
CA ASP A 41 -2.65 6.09 5.20
C ASP A 41 -2.94 6.70 6.60
N VAL A 42 -1.91 7.04 7.37
CA VAL A 42 -2.07 7.67 8.69
C VAL A 42 -1.97 9.20 8.54
N GLY A 43 -3.12 9.88 8.61
CA GLY A 43 -3.19 11.33 8.50
C GLY A 43 -2.55 12.08 9.67
N PHE A 44 -2.27 13.36 9.46
CA PHE A 44 -1.55 14.24 10.40
C PHE A 44 -2.10 14.24 11.83
N ALA A 45 -3.41 14.09 12.00
CA ALA A 45 -4.09 14.17 13.29
C ALA A 45 -4.33 12.80 13.94
N GLN A 46 -3.83 11.69 13.39
CA GLN A 46 -4.20 10.36 13.89
C GLN A 46 -3.21 9.77 14.90
N LEU A 47 -2.06 10.40 15.12
CA LEU A 47 -1.10 10.01 16.17
C LEU A 47 -1.29 10.83 17.45
N GLY A 48 -1.13 10.21 18.62
CA GLY A 48 -1.27 10.86 19.93
C GLY A 48 -0.39 12.10 20.06
N CYS A 49 0.89 12.00 19.69
CA CYS A 49 1.85 13.11 19.72
C CYS A 49 1.55 14.23 18.70
N TYR A 50 0.61 14.04 17.78
CA TYR A 50 0.06 15.04 16.86
C TYR A 50 -1.38 15.47 17.21
N GLY A 51 -1.86 15.13 18.40
CA GLY A 51 -3.11 15.63 18.96
C GLY A 51 -4.29 14.65 18.95
N SER A 52 -4.12 13.42 18.45
CA SER A 52 -5.14 12.37 18.52
C SER A 52 -5.46 11.94 19.95
N ASP A 53 -6.62 11.32 20.15
CA ASP A 53 -6.92 10.49 21.30
C ASP A 53 -6.95 8.98 20.97
N ILE A 54 -6.51 8.61 19.78
CA ILE A 54 -6.11 7.23 19.47
C ILE A 54 -4.81 6.96 20.23
N GLU A 55 -4.74 5.84 20.89
CA GLU A 55 -3.61 5.49 21.75
C GLU A 55 -2.43 4.97 20.92
N THR A 56 -1.34 5.75 20.88
CA THR A 56 -0.07 5.39 20.22
C THR A 56 1.11 5.61 21.18
N PRO A 57 1.11 4.95 22.37
CA PRO A 57 2.07 5.27 23.44
C PRO A 57 3.53 5.02 23.06
N VAL A 58 3.81 4.08 22.14
CA VAL A 58 5.17 3.80 21.68
C VAL A 58 5.68 4.91 20.77
N ILE A 59 4.89 5.29 19.76
CA ILE A 59 5.23 6.41 18.86
C ILE A 59 5.34 7.71 19.66
N ASP A 60 4.45 7.93 20.63
CA ASP A 60 4.47 9.10 21.51
C ASP A 60 5.75 9.13 22.37
N ARG A 61 6.23 7.98 22.86
CA ARG A 61 7.51 7.84 23.57
C ARG A 61 8.70 8.20 22.66
N VAL A 62 8.70 7.76 21.41
CA VAL A 62 9.73 8.12 20.42
C VAL A 62 9.70 9.62 20.15
N ALA A 63 8.51 10.22 19.99
CA ALA A 63 8.31 11.65 19.77
C ALA A 63 8.78 12.50 20.96
N ALA A 64 8.52 12.05 22.19
CA ALA A 64 8.96 12.73 23.41
C ALA A 64 10.50 12.75 23.55
N ALA A 65 11.17 11.70 23.08
CA ALA A 65 12.63 11.58 23.08
C ALA A 65 13.27 12.18 21.82
N GLY A 66 12.50 12.56 20.82
CA GLY A 66 12.92 13.01 19.50
C GLY A 66 12.34 14.36 19.09
N VAL A 67 12.37 14.64 17.82
CA VAL A 67 11.86 15.84 17.17
C VAL A 67 10.63 15.47 16.32
N ARG A 68 9.57 16.27 16.39
CA ARG A 68 8.40 16.19 15.50
C ARG A 68 8.50 17.30 14.45
N LEU A 69 8.52 16.92 13.19
CA LEU A 69 8.43 17.86 12.08
C LEU A 69 6.94 18.07 11.76
N THR A 70 6.46 19.30 11.81
CA THR A 70 5.05 19.63 11.55
C THR A 70 4.85 20.31 10.21
N ASN A 71 5.90 20.41 9.41
CA ASN A 71 5.91 20.93 8.04
C ASN A 71 6.70 19.96 7.14
N PHE A 72 6.47 18.65 7.38
CA PHE A 72 7.04 17.58 6.57
C PHE A 72 6.01 17.15 5.53
N HIS A 73 6.46 17.03 4.29
CA HIS A 73 5.60 16.72 3.17
C HIS A 73 5.97 15.40 2.51
N THR A 74 4.96 14.73 2.01
CA THR A 74 5.05 13.50 1.22
C THR A 74 4.54 13.75 -0.19
N THR A 75 4.30 12.70 -0.95
CA THR A 75 3.44 12.77 -2.13
C THR A 75 2.03 12.33 -1.73
N ALA A 76 1.03 12.61 -2.51
CA ALA A 76 -0.34 12.27 -2.11
C ALA A 76 -0.68 10.77 -2.20
N LEU A 77 0.31 9.86 -2.44
CA LEU A 77 0.11 8.41 -2.56
C LEU A 77 1.34 7.60 -2.10
N CYS A 78 1.09 6.36 -1.70
CA CYS A 78 2.05 5.46 -1.06
C CYS A 78 3.28 5.10 -1.94
N SER A 79 3.14 4.48 -3.13
CA SER A 79 4.30 4.14 -3.99
C SER A 79 5.17 5.35 -4.32
N PRO A 80 4.60 6.50 -4.74
CA PRO A 80 5.37 7.71 -4.98
C PRO A 80 6.20 8.17 -3.78
N THR A 81 5.61 8.22 -2.58
CA THR A 81 6.32 8.60 -1.35
C THR A 81 7.41 7.60 -0.98
N ARG A 82 7.12 6.30 -1.07
CA ARG A 82 8.12 5.25 -0.79
C ARG A 82 9.32 5.33 -1.75
N ALA A 83 9.07 5.67 -3.03
CA ALA A 83 10.14 5.95 -3.98
C ALA A 83 10.96 7.18 -3.57
N CYS A 84 10.32 8.28 -3.15
CA CYS A 84 11.00 9.46 -2.62
C CYS A 84 11.89 9.14 -1.42
N LEU A 85 11.36 8.44 -0.39
CA LEU A 85 12.07 8.06 0.82
C LEU A 85 13.34 7.26 0.52
N LEU A 86 13.25 6.29 -0.41
CA LEU A 86 14.33 5.36 -0.68
C LEU A 86 15.31 5.84 -1.76
N THR A 87 14.93 6.81 -2.61
CA THR A 87 15.79 7.29 -3.69
C THR A 87 16.35 8.70 -3.47
N GLY A 88 15.70 9.52 -2.63
CA GLY A 88 16.04 10.92 -2.45
C GLY A 88 15.77 11.79 -3.71
N ARG A 89 14.89 11.32 -4.58
CA ARG A 89 14.51 11.97 -5.85
C ARG A 89 13.02 12.09 -5.96
N ASN A 90 12.56 13.09 -6.71
CA ASN A 90 11.15 13.27 -7.00
C ASN A 90 10.54 12.02 -7.64
N HIS A 91 9.31 11.72 -7.27
CA HIS A 91 8.67 10.44 -7.61
C HIS A 91 8.52 10.22 -9.12
N HIS A 92 8.26 11.25 -9.92
CA HIS A 92 8.21 11.13 -11.39
C HIS A 92 9.60 10.77 -11.97
N ARG A 93 10.67 11.41 -11.51
CA ARG A 93 12.03 11.00 -11.91
C ARG A 93 12.36 9.56 -11.50
N SER A 94 11.68 9.07 -10.49
CA SER A 94 11.77 7.67 -10.07
C SER A 94 10.77 6.76 -10.79
N GLY A 95 10.10 7.24 -11.85
CA GLY A 95 9.12 6.46 -12.61
C GLY A 95 7.84 6.15 -11.85
N MET A 96 7.60 6.82 -10.72
CA MET A 96 6.48 6.60 -9.80
C MET A 96 5.54 7.82 -9.74
N GLY A 97 5.18 8.37 -10.88
CA GLY A 97 4.16 9.43 -10.95
C GLY A 97 2.77 9.00 -10.47
N ARG A 98 2.56 7.68 -10.34
CA ARG A 98 1.38 7.02 -9.75
C ARG A 98 1.80 5.83 -8.92
N VAL A 99 0.84 5.16 -8.28
CA VAL A 99 1.09 3.83 -7.67
C VAL A 99 1.57 2.83 -8.71
N ALA A 100 2.42 1.90 -8.29
CA ALA A 100 3.06 0.92 -9.18
C ALA A 100 2.05 0.11 -10.01
N ASP A 101 0.87 -0.12 -9.45
CA ASP A 101 -0.22 -0.90 -10.07
C ASP A 101 -0.90 -0.17 -11.23
N LEU A 102 -0.84 1.16 -11.26
CA LEU A 102 -1.45 2.02 -12.27
C LEU A 102 -0.43 2.58 -13.26
N ALA A 103 0.71 1.91 -13.45
CA ALA A 103 1.75 2.32 -14.37
C ALA A 103 1.23 2.52 -15.80
N ILE A 104 1.70 3.58 -16.47
CA ILE A 104 1.39 3.90 -17.87
C ILE A 104 2.68 4.06 -18.68
N GLY A 105 2.58 4.15 -20.00
CA GLY A 105 3.70 4.04 -20.93
C GLY A 105 4.60 5.29 -21.07
N PHE A 106 4.76 6.10 -20.03
CA PHE A 106 5.63 7.28 -20.03
C PHE A 106 6.73 7.16 -18.97
N PRO A 107 7.93 7.71 -19.17
CA PRO A 107 9.08 7.55 -18.25
C PRO A 107 8.75 7.83 -16.79
N GLY A 108 8.09 8.95 -16.51
CA GLY A 108 7.69 9.33 -15.15
C GLY A 108 6.64 8.42 -14.50
N TYR A 109 6.07 7.45 -15.23
CA TYR A 109 4.92 6.65 -14.82
C TYR A 109 5.08 5.14 -15.06
N TRP A 110 6.31 4.64 -15.21
CA TRP A 110 6.56 3.23 -15.52
C TRP A 110 6.30 2.26 -14.36
N GLY A 111 6.07 2.77 -13.15
CA GLY A 111 5.83 1.96 -11.96
C GLY A 111 7.08 1.21 -11.48
N ARG A 112 8.27 1.64 -11.91
CA ARG A 112 9.55 1.05 -11.52
C ARG A 112 10.65 2.10 -11.42
N PRO A 113 11.32 2.25 -10.27
CA PRO A 113 12.46 3.14 -10.16
C PRO A 113 13.64 2.65 -11.01
N PRO A 114 14.22 3.51 -11.87
CA PRO A 114 15.38 3.17 -12.68
C PRO A 114 16.62 2.92 -11.81
N LYS A 115 17.62 2.23 -12.36
CA LYS A 115 18.86 1.93 -11.63
C LYS A 115 19.75 3.16 -11.43
N GLU A 116 19.58 4.18 -12.23
CA GLU A 116 20.19 5.51 -12.09
C GLU A 116 19.71 6.23 -10.81
N ASN A 117 18.60 5.76 -10.22
CA ASN A 117 18.08 6.22 -8.94
C ASN A 117 18.33 5.14 -7.88
N GLY A 118 19.59 5.05 -7.42
CA GLY A 118 19.99 4.10 -6.39
C GLY A 118 19.21 4.29 -5.10
N PHE A 119 18.87 3.17 -4.47
CA PHE A 119 18.14 3.15 -3.21
C PHE A 119 19.07 3.34 -2.01
N LEU A 120 18.54 3.89 -0.94
CA LEU A 120 19.23 4.01 0.34
C LEU A 120 19.84 2.67 0.78
N SER A 121 19.15 1.56 0.59
CA SER A 121 19.64 0.20 0.85
C SER A 121 20.85 -0.16 -0.01
N GLU A 122 20.85 0.19 -1.32
CA GLU A 122 22.00 -0.06 -2.21
C GLU A 122 23.23 0.74 -1.74
N ILE A 123 23.02 2.00 -1.34
CA ILE A 123 24.10 2.90 -0.88
C ILE A 123 24.66 2.44 0.47
N LEU A 124 23.81 2.19 1.45
CA LEU A 124 24.23 1.79 2.80
C LEU A 124 24.89 0.40 2.79
N ARG A 125 24.37 -0.56 2.01
CA ARG A 125 25.01 -1.87 1.84
C ARG A 125 26.42 -1.72 1.25
N ALA A 126 26.57 -0.87 0.23
CA ALA A 126 27.88 -0.57 -0.35
C ALA A 126 28.83 0.14 0.64
N ALA A 127 28.29 0.81 1.65
CA ALA A 127 29.03 1.45 2.74
C ALA A 127 29.25 0.53 3.96
N GLY A 128 28.91 -0.77 3.88
CA GLY A 128 29.18 -1.75 4.93
C GLY A 128 28.10 -1.90 5.99
N TYR A 129 26.84 -1.57 5.68
CA TYR A 129 25.67 -1.86 6.52
C TYR A 129 25.05 -3.20 6.13
N ALA A 130 24.48 -3.91 7.10
CA ALA A 130 23.46 -4.91 6.85
C ALA A 130 22.12 -4.20 6.52
N THR A 131 21.34 -4.74 5.58
CA THR A 131 20.15 -4.03 5.07
C THR A 131 18.94 -4.94 5.06
N TYR A 132 17.90 -4.57 5.78
CA TYR A 132 16.70 -5.38 5.97
C TYR A 132 15.44 -4.60 5.62
N ALA A 133 14.52 -5.24 4.87
CA ALA A 133 13.18 -4.73 4.62
C ALA A 133 12.16 -5.66 5.27
N VAL A 134 11.15 -5.08 5.94
CA VAL A 134 10.04 -5.83 6.52
C VAL A 134 8.74 -5.09 6.22
N GLY A 135 7.77 -5.79 5.64
CA GLY A 135 6.43 -5.26 5.35
C GLY A 135 6.17 -4.89 3.89
N LYS A 136 5.40 -3.84 3.68
CA LYS A 136 4.91 -3.36 2.37
C LYS A 136 6.05 -2.85 1.51
N TRP A 137 6.12 -3.35 0.26
CA TRP A 137 7.08 -2.88 -0.73
C TRP A 137 6.51 -1.82 -1.66
N HIS A 138 5.53 -2.18 -2.46
CA HIS A 138 4.76 -1.34 -3.39
C HIS A 138 5.60 -0.51 -4.39
N LEU A 139 6.79 -1.01 -4.77
CA LEU A 139 7.72 -0.37 -5.71
C LEU A 139 8.10 -1.27 -6.90
N SER A 140 7.30 -2.31 -7.14
CA SER A 140 7.45 -3.20 -8.31
C SER A 140 6.19 -3.12 -9.16
N PRO A 141 6.32 -3.04 -10.50
CA PRO A 141 5.16 -3.15 -11.36
C PRO A 141 4.50 -4.51 -11.18
N GLU A 142 3.19 -4.53 -11.23
CA GLU A 142 2.39 -5.69 -10.86
C GLU A 142 2.67 -6.94 -11.73
N ASP A 143 3.01 -6.75 -13.00
CA ASP A 143 3.41 -7.82 -13.90
C ASP A 143 4.78 -8.43 -13.57
N GLU A 144 5.56 -7.83 -12.66
CA GLU A 144 6.82 -8.36 -12.13
C GLU A 144 6.67 -9.01 -10.74
N THR A 145 5.53 -8.85 -10.05
CA THR A 145 5.31 -9.42 -8.71
C THR A 145 4.92 -10.90 -8.71
N ASN A 146 5.58 -11.70 -9.55
CA ASN A 146 5.30 -13.15 -9.70
C ASN A 146 6.58 -13.96 -9.85
N MET A 147 6.47 -15.27 -9.63
CA MET A 147 7.62 -16.19 -9.59
C MET A 147 8.30 -16.44 -10.94
N ALA A 148 7.72 -15.98 -12.07
CA ALA A 148 8.25 -16.19 -13.41
C ALA A 148 9.03 -14.99 -13.98
N ARG A 149 8.98 -13.83 -13.31
CA ARG A 149 9.59 -12.58 -13.79
C ARG A 149 10.91 -12.24 -13.10
N SER A 150 11.57 -11.20 -13.60
CA SER A 150 12.77 -10.63 -12.98
C SER A 150 12.44 -10.13 -11.58
N ARG A 151 13.38 -10.27 -10.67
CA ARG A 151 13.32 -9.73 -9.30
C ARG A 151 14.16 -8.47 -9.13
N ALA A 152 14.53 -7.81 -10.24
CA ALA A 152 15.38 -6.63 -10.21
C ALA A 152 14.72 -5.43 -9.50
N THR A 153 13.38 -5.39 -9.48
CA THR A 153 12.58 -4.37 -8.77
C THR A 153 12.19 -4.79 -7.35
N TRP A 154 12.41 -6.05 -6.97
CA TRP A 154 12.12 -6.57 -5.65
C TRP A 154 13.14 -6.06 -4.60
N PRO A 155 12.83 -6.13 -3.30
CA PRO A 155 13.72 -5.59 -2.26
C PRO A 155 15.17 -6.07 -2.36
N LEU A 156 15.40 -7.39 -2.54
CA LEU A 156 16.75 -7.93 -2.68
C LEU A 156 17.46 -7.41 -3.95
N GLY A 157 16.71 -7.21 -5.04
CA GLY A 157 17.21 -6.60 -6.29
C GLY A 157 17.51 -5.10 -6.15
N ARG A 158 17.06 -4.47 -5.07
CA ARG A 158 17.26 -3.06 -4.73
C ARG A 158 18.07 -2.89 -3.42
N GLY A 159 18.97 -3.83 -3.15
CA GLY A 159 20.02 -3.67 -2.16
C GLY A 159 19.69 -4.08 -0.74
N PHE A 160 18.55 -4.73 -0.48
CA PHE A 160 18.30 -5.37 0.80
C PHE A 160 18.90 -6.78 0.84
N ASP A 161 19.51 -7.16 1.94
CA ASP A 161 20.07 -8.50 2.17
C ASP A 161 18.98 -9.50 2.50
N ARG A 162 17.95 -9.07 3.23
CA ARG A 162 16.77 -9.87 3.59
C ARG A 162 15.49 -9.04 3.41
N TRP A 163 14.41 -9.74 3.10
CA TRP A 163 13.07 -9.15 3.05
C TRP A 163 12.00 -10.12 3.49
N TYR A 164 11.02 -9.60 4.22
CA TYR A 164 9.81 -10.31 4.58
C TYR A 164 8.61 -9.37 4.48
N GLY A 165 7.57 -9.70 3.68
CA GLY A 165 6.43 -8.82 3.53
C GLY A 165 5.59 -9.13 2.29
N PHE A 166 5.02 -8.09 1.69
CA PHE A 166 4.13 -8.20 0.55
C PHE A 166 4.41 -7.12 -0.50
N HIS A 167 4.08 -7.42 -1.76
CA HIS A 167 4.39 -6.53 -2.90
C HIS A 167 3.32 -5.48 -3.16
N GLY A 168 2.04 -5.79 -2.97
CA GLY A 168 0.89 -4.96 -3.35
C GLY A 168 0.74 -3.69 -2.53
N GLY A 169 -0.22 -2.85 -2.94
CA GLY A 169 -0.64 -1.67 -2.19
C GLY A 169 -1.29 -2.03 -0.86
N GLU A 170 -1.94 -3.17 -0.82
CA GLU A 170 -2.66 -3.71 0.34
C GLU A 170 -2.59 -5.22 0.38
N THR A 171 -2.98 -5.80 1.52
CA THR A 171 -3.13 -7.23 1.70
C THR A 171 -4.02 -7.54 2.90
N HIS A 172 -4.63 -8.72 2.90
CA HIS A 172 -5.42 -9.21 4.02
C HIS A 172 -4.56 -9.42 5.27
N GLN A 173 -4.91 -8.82 6.42
CA GLN A 173 -4.04 -8.85 7.61
C GLN A 173 -4.03 -10.21 8.33
N PHE A 174 -5.07 -11.04 8.15
CA PHE A 174 -5.14 -12.39 8.74
C PHE A 174 -4.68 -13.49 7.78
N VAL A 175 -4.70 -13.25 6.46
CA VAL A 175 -4.24 -14.20 5.44
C VAL A 175 -3.54 -13.46 4.30
N PRO A 176 -2.39 -12.82 4.57
CA PRO A 176 -1.70 -11.99 3.59
C PRO A 176 -1.04 -12.78 2.46
N ALA A 177 -0.81 -12.10 1.33
CA ALA A 177 0.05 -12.59 0.24
C ALA A 177 1.52 -12.35 0.60
N LEU A 178 2.15 -13.30 1.26
CA LEU A 178 3.49 -13.15 1.84
C LEU A 178 4.61 -13.62 0.93
N TYR A 179 5.73 -12.94 1.12
CA TYR A 179 7.02 -13.30 0.54
C TYR A 179 8.11 -13.28 1.63
N HIS A 180 9.04 -14.23 1.53
CA HIS A 180 10.27 -14.26 2.30
C HIS A 180 11.44 -14.28 1.30
N ASP A 181 12.24 -13.24 1.31
CA ASP A 181 13.26 -12.97 0.31
C ASP A 181 12.63 -12.99 -1.12
N ASN A 182 13.02 -13.89 -1.96
CA ASN A 182 12.51 -14.00 -3.32
C ASN A 182 11.47 -15.12 -3.52
N HIS A 183 10.79 -15.57 -2.45
CA HIS A 183 9.86 -16.69 -2.49
C HIS A 183 8.50 -16.32 -1.90
N SER A 184 7.42 -16.64 -2.60
CA SER A 184 6.08 -16.60 -2.03
C SER A 184 5.93 -17.71 -0.99
N ILE A 185 5.40 -17.36 0.17
CA ILE A 185 5.19 -18.26 1.31
C ILE A 185 3.75 -18.16 1.83
N ARG A 186 3.34 -19.12 2.63
CA ARG A 186 2.10 -19.03 3.40
C ARG A 186 2.39 -18.38 4.77
N PRO A 187 1.39 -17.76 5.39
CA PRO A 187 1.51 -17.33 6.79
C PRO A 187 2.03 -18.48 7.68
N PRO A 188 2.91 -18.20 8.64
CA PRO A 188 3.52 -19.23 9.48
C PRO A 188 2.54 -19.88 10.47
N ARG A 189 1.39 -19.26 10.72
CA ARG A 189 0.30 -19.75 11.56
C ARG A 189 -1.03 -19.54 10.82
N ALA A 190 -2.03 -20.34 11.16
CA ALA A 190 -3.37 -20.13 10.66
C ALA A 190 -4.06 -18.92 11.35
N MET A 191 -5.07 -18.36 10.72
CA MET A 191 -5.87 -17.27 11.29
C MET A 191 -6.52 -17.70 12.63
N GLU A 192 -7.02 -18.92 12.69
CA GLU A 192 -7.65 -19.52 13.88
C GLU A 192 -6.68 -19.66 15.06
N ASP A 193 -5.38 -19.72 14.78
CA ASP A 193 -4.29 -19.76 15.76
C ASP A 193 -3.83 -18.35 16.18
N GLY A 194 -4.61 -17.31 15.87
CA GLY A 194 -4.35 -15.93 16.24
C GLY A 194 -3.29 -15.23 15.37
N TYR A 195 -3.14 -15.63 14.10
CA TYR A 195 -2.26 -14.92 13.18
C TYR A 195 -2.75 -13.51 12.87
N HIS A 196 -1.84 -12.55 12.88
CA HIS A 196 -2.03 -11.20 12.36
C HIS A 196 -0.73 -10.65 11.79
N LEU A 197 -0.80 -10.01 10.62
CA LEU A 197 0.37 -9.57 9.87
C LEU A 197 1.26 -8.61 10.66
N SER A 198 0.69 -7.61 11.37
CA SER A 198 1.50 -6.65 12.14
C SER A 198 2.40 -7.35 13.17
N ALA A 199 1.89 -8.38 13.86
CA ALA A 199 2.69 -9.16 14.82
C ALA A 199 3.77 -9.99 14.11
N ASP A 200 3.44 -10.63 13.00
CA ASP A 200 4.39 -11.43 12.22
C ASP A 200 5.52 -10.57 11.63
N LEU A 201 5.22 -9.35 11.16
CA LEU A 201 6.24 -8.40 10.71
C LEU A 201 7.19 -8.01 11.84
N ALA A 202 6.68 -7.78 13.05
CA ALA A 202 7.53 -7.51 14.22
C ALA A 202 8.40 -8.72 14.58
N ASP A 203 7.84 -9.94 14.58
CA ASP A 203 8.59 -11.19 14.81
C ASP A 203 9.75 -11.33 13.82
N ARG A 204 9.52 -11.03 12.52
CA ARG A 204 10.57 -11.10 11.48
C ARG A 204 11.63 -10.03 11.62
N ALA A 205 11.24 -8.79 11.95
CA ALA A 205 12.21 -7.73 12.21
C ALA A 205 13.14 -8.10 13.36
N ILE A 206 12.58 -8.60 14.46
CA ILE A 206 13.32 -9.09 15.63
C ILE A 206 14.24 -10.26 15.24
N GLU A 207 13.74 -11.24 14.48
CA GLU A 207 14.54 -12.38 14.02
C GLU A 207 15.75 -11.92 13.18
N PHE A 208 15.56 -11.02 12.20
CA PHE A 208 16.66 -10.52 11.37
C PHE A 208 17.73 -9.79 12.20
N LEU A 209 17.30 -8.99 13.18
CA LEU A 209 18.23 -8.29 14.08
C LEU A 209 18.94 -9.26 15.05
N ALA A 210 18.23 -10.26 15.55
CA ALA A 210 18.80 -11.29 16.41
C ALA A 210 19.84 -12.13 15.68
N ASP A 211 19.55 -12.55 14.43
CA ASP A 211 20.48 -13.27 13.57
C ASP A 211 21.76 -12.45 13.33
N LEU A 212 21.61 -11.15 13.00
CA LEU A 212 22.74 -10.26 12.82
C LEU A 212 23.61 -10.19 14.07
N ARG A 213 23.02 -9.88 15.21
CA ARG A 213 23.74 -9.67 16.49
C ARG A 213 24.34 -10.97 17.05
N SER A 214 23.81 -12.12 16.64
CA SER A 214 24.41 -13.43 16.99
C SER A 214 25.72 -13.70 16.26
N VAL A 215 25.97 -13.01 15.16
CA VAL A 215 27.18 -13.18 14.31
C VAL A 215 28.14 -12.01 14.44
N ASP A 216 27.62 -10.79 14.43
CA ASP A 216 28.41 -9.56 14.50
C ASP A 216 27.63 -8.47 15.28
N ASP A 217 28.10 -8.14 16.47
CA ASP A 217 27.49 -7.16 17.36
C ASP A 217 27.84 -5.71 17.00
N GLN A 218 28.80 -5.49 16.12
CA GLN A 218 29.30 -4.17 15.72
C GLN A 218 28.81 -3.72 14.33
N LEU A 219 28.35 -4.65 13.50
CA LEU A 219 27.92 -4.33 12.14
C LEU A 219 26.63 -3.47 12.18
N PRO A 220 26.66 -2.20 11.72
CA PRO A 220 25.48 -1.37 11.71
C PRO A 220 24.45 -1.90 10.69
N TYR A 221 23.17 -1.63 10.95
CA TYR A 221 22.09 -2.05 10.06
C TYR A 221 21.19 -0.89 9.64
N PHE A 222 20.55 -1.09 8.50
CA PHE A 222 19.40 -0.33 8.03
C PHE A 222 18.18 -1.24 8.01
N LEU A 223 17.20 -0.96 8.86
CA LEU A 223 15.90 -1.62 8.89
C LEU A 223 14.84 -0.68 8.29
N TYR A 224 14.30 -1.04 7.12
CA TYR A 224 13.10 -0.45 6.54
C TYR A 224 11.90 -1.24 7.04
N PHE A 225 11.19 -0.72 8.04
CA PHE A 225 10.03 -1.35 8.67
C PHE A 225 8.75 -0.65 8.20
N ALA A 226 8.19 -1.13 7.09
CA ALA A 226 7.04 -0.55 6.42
C ALA A 226 5.79 -1.37 6.74
N THR A 227 5.09 -1.00 7.81
CA THR A 227 3.83 -1.66 8.17
C THR A 227 2.79 -1.48 7.09
N GLY A 228 1.82 -2.36 6.94
CA GLY A 228 0.66 -2.11 6.06
C GLY A 228 -0.42 -1.28 6.76
N ALA A 229 -0.17 -0.87 8.00
CA ALA A 229 -1.13 -0.14 8.81
C ALA A 229 -0.95 1.37 8.65
N CYS A 230 -2.06 2.11 8.46
CA CYS A 230 -3.45 1.66 8.53
C CYS A 230 -4.17 1.68 7.17
N HIS A 231 -3.53 1.19 6.09
CA HIS A 231 -4.27 1.02 4.83
C HIS A 231 -5.41 0.00 5.01
N SER A 232 -6.50 0.19 4.28
CA SER A 232 -7.58 -0.82 4.16
C SER A 232 -6.99 -2.20 3.76
N PRO A 233 -7.55 -3.31 4.27
CA PRO A 233 -8.63 -3.43 5.24
C PRO A 233 -8.19 -3.07 6.66
N HIS A 234 -9.00 -2.30 7.38
CA HIS A 234 -8.75 -1.96 8.79
C HIS A 234 -9.03 -3.17 9.69
N HIS A 235 -8.21 -4.20 9.55
CA HIS A 235 -8.30 -5.42 10.34
C HIS A 235 -7.55 -5.27 11.66
N ALA A 236 -8.17 -5.66 12.76
CA ALA A 236 -7.50 -5.74 14.05
C ALA A 236 -8.01 -6.95 14.86
N PRO A 237 -7.22 -7.48 15.80
CA PRO A 237 -7.72 -8.48 16.73
C PRO A 237 -8.96 -7.96 17.48
N ALA A 238 -9.95 -8.83 17.67
CA ALA A 238 -11.27 -8.43 18.18
C ALA A 238 -11.23 -7.77 19.57
N GLU A 239 -10.27 -8.11 20.42
CA GLU A 239 -10.06 -7.47 21.73
C GLU A 239 -9.64 -6.01 21.60
N TRP A 240 -8.85 -5.66 20.58
CA TRP A 240 -8.45 -4.29 20.31
C TRP A 240 -9.62 -3.46 19.79
N ILE A 241 -10.47 -4.03 18.93
CA ILE A 241 -11.68 -3.33 18.47
C ILE A 241 -12.62 -3.08 19.66
N ARG A 242 -12.83 -4.07 20.53
CA ARG A 242 -13.64 -3.89 21.76
C ARG A 242 -13.08 -2.82 22.71
N HIS A 243 -11.76 -2.64 22.75
CA HIS A 243 -11.14 -1.56 23.55
C HIS A 243 -11.62 -0.16 23.12
N TYR A 244 -11.94 0.01 21.85
CA TYR A 244 -12.41 1.28 21.29
C TYR A 244 -13.94 1.43 21.23
N GLU A 245 -14.70 0.41 21.63
CA GLU A 245 -16.16 0.42 21.56
C GLU A 245 -16.76 1.67 22.23
N GLY A 246 -17.56 2.41 21.47
CA GLY A 246 -18.25 3.64 21.92
C GLY A 246 -17.38 4.91 22.04
N ARG A 247 -16.06 4.82 21.84
CA ARG A 247 -15.17 5.99 22.04
C ARG A 247 -15.35 7.08 20.97
N PHE A 248 -15.94 6.76 19.83
CA PHE A 248 -16.14 7.69 18.71
C PHE A 248 -17.61 8.17 18.58
N ALA A 249 -18.46 7.92 19.58
CA ALA A 249 -19.88 8.30 19.58
C ALA A 249 -20.13 9.81 19.45
N ARG A 250 -19.15 10.64 19.81
CA ARG A 250 -19.23 12.11 19.64
C ARG A 250 -19.16 12.57 18.19
N GLY A 251 -18.74 11.68 17.28
CA GLY A 251 -18.63 11.93 15.85
C GLY A 251 -17.41 12.75 15.40
N TRP A 252 -17.23 12.81 14.10
CA TRP A 252 -16.04 13.40 13.48
C TRP A 252 -15.94 14.92 13.62
N ASP A 253 -17.06 15.68 13.62
CA ASP A 253 -17.00 17.13 13.79
C ASP A 253 -16.47 17.50 15.19
N ALA A 254 -17.05 16.92 16.25
CA ALA A 254 -16.60 17.14 17.62
C ALA A 254 -15.19 16.56 17.89
N TRP A 255 -14.86 15.41 17.29
CA TRP A 255 -13.52 14.82 17.38
C TRP A 255 -12.47 15.76 16.76
N ARG A 256 -12.77 16.31 15.59
CA ARG A 256 -11.93 17.25 14.85
C ARG A 256 -11.66 18.53 15.65
N ASP A 257 -12.71 19.15 16.21
CA ASP A 257 -12.59 20.35 17.04
C ASP A 257 -11.73 20.10 18.28
N GLN A 258 -11.92 18.97 18.96
CA GLN A 258 -11.14 18.61 20.14
C GLN A 258 -9.69 18.30 19.81
N THR A 259 -9.43 17.63 18.70
CA THR A 259 -8.08 17.32 18.21
C THR A 259 -7.36 18.61 17.84
N PHE A 260 -8.00 19.50 17.11
CA PHE A 260 -7.46 20.82 16.79
C PHE A 260 -7.11 21.63 18.05
N ALA A 261 -8.00 21.64 19.03
CA ALA A 261 -7.72 22.32 20.31
C ALA A 261 -6.47 21.75 21.02
N ARG A 262 -6.27 20.41 20.99
CA ARG A 262 -5.06 19.77 21.53
C ARG A 262 -3.81 20.13 20.71
N GLN A 263 -3.90 20.15 19.38
CA GLN A 263 -2.80 20.55 18.49
C GLN A 263 -2.31 21.98 18.78
N VAL A 264 -3.23 22.93 18.98
CA VAL A 264 -2.89 24.29 19.36
C VAL A 264 -2.26 24.33 20.76
N ALA A 265 -2.90 23.67 21.74
CA ALA A 265 -2.42 23.65 23.13
C ALA A 265 -1.03 23.03 23.30
N THR A 266 -0.67 22.05 22.46
CA THR A 266 0.64 21.37 22.48
C THR A 266 1.66 21.96 21.51
N GLY A 267 1.28 23.01 20.76
CA GLY A 267 2.15 23.71 19.81
C GLY A 267 2.46 22.90 18.55
N ILE A 268 1.70 21.84 18.25
CA ILE A 268 1.79 21.10 16.99
C ILE A 268 1.43 22.00 15.81
N VAL A 269 0.36 22.78 15.95
CA VAL A 269 0.04 23.85 15.01
C VAL A 269 0.28 25.21 15.67
N PRO A 270 0.63 26.27 14.91
CA PRO A 270 0.81 27.62 15.45
C PRO A 270 -0.42 28.15 16.16
N GLU A 271 -0.21 28.96 17.19
CA GLU A 271 -1.29 29.76 17.79
C GLU A 271 -1.88 30.70 16.72
N GLY A 272 -3.20 30.79 16.66
CA GLY A 272 -3.91 31.59 15.66
C GLY A 272 -4.22 30.85 14.36
N THR A 273 -3.77 29.61 14.19
CA THR A 273 -4.21 28.76 13.07
C THR A 273 -5.74 28.68 13.03
N VAL A 274 -6.32 28.79 11.85
CA VAL A 274 -7.76 28.63 11.63
C VAL A 274 -8.01 27.21 11.12
N LEU A 275 -8.96 26.51 11.74
CA LEU A 275 -9.35 25.19 11.28
C LEU A 275 -9.99 25.27 9.90
N SER A 276 -9.52 24.45 8.92
CA SER A 276 -10.13 24.42 7.60
C SER A 276 -11.62 24.06 7.67
N PRO A 277 -12.50 24.66 6.85
CA PRO A 277 -13.92 24.32 6.88
C PRO A 277 -14.18 22.88 6.45
N ARG A 278 -15.24 22.27 7.00
CA ARG A 278 -15.73 20.99 6.48
C ARG A 278 -16.21 21.18 5.04
N PRO A 279 -15.76 20.34 4.07
CA PRO A 279 -16.27 20.38 2.71
C PRO A 279 -17.78 20.20 2.67
N SER A 280 -18.48 20.90 1.76
CA SER A 280 -19.95 20.89 1.70
C SER A 280 -20.54 19.52 1.35
N TRP A 281 -19.76 18.68 0.68
CA TRP A 281 -20.16 17.31 0.29
C TRP A 281 -19.85 16.26 1.38
N VAL A 282 -19.10 16.59 2.43
CA VAL A 282 -18.93 15.74 3.59
C VAL A 282 -20.10 15.97 4.54
N PRO A 283 -20.93 14.97 4.84
CA PRO A 283 -22.06 15.13 5.75
C PRO A 283 -21.63 15.60 7.13
N SER A 284 -22.42 16.46 7.80
CA SER A 284 -22.21 16.69 9.24
C SER A 284 -22.64 15.46 10.02
N TRP A 285 -21.97 15.20 11.14
CA TRP A 285 -22.34 14.10 12.04
C TRP A 285 -23.83 14.13 12.44
N ASP A 286 -24.34 15.32 12.70
CA ASP A 286 -25.74 15.50 13.13
C ASP A 286 -26.76 15.23 12.01
N SER A 287 -26.34 15.24 10.73
CA SER A 287 -27.22 14.93 9.61
C SER A 287 -27.38 13.44 9.36
N LEU A 288 -26.56 12.59 9.97
CA LEU A 288 -26.60 11.15 9.82
C LEU A 288 -27.79 10.53 10.55
N ASP A 289 -28.35 9.45 10.00
CA ASP A 289 -29.29 8.60 10.72
C ASP A 289 -28.58 7.68 11.74
N ASP A 290 -29.36 6.94 12.53
CA ASP A 290 -28.82 6.11 13.61
C ASP A 290 -27.94 4.94 13.06
N LYS A 291 -28.27 4.40 11.89
CA LYS A 291 -27.48 3.33 11.24
C LYS A 291 -26.17 3.85 10.72
N GLN A 292 -26.19 4.98 10.04
CA GLN A 292 -24.99 5.65 9.54
C GLN A 292 -24.05 6.02 10.69
N ARG A 293 -24.56 6.56 11.81
CA ARG A 293 -23.74 6.84 13.00
C ARG A 293 -23.13 5.60 13.60
N ALA A 294 -23.90 4.52 13.75
CA ALA A 294 -23.40 3.25 14.29
C ALA A 294 -22.29 2.65 13.41
N LEU A 295 -22.49 2.63 12.09
CA LEU A 295 -21.47 2.19 11.13
C LEU A 295 -20.23 3.07 11.17
N ALA A 296 -20.38 4.39 11.12
CA ALA A 296 -19.27 5.32 11.16
C ALA A 296 -18.43 5.16 12.45
N GLN A 297 -19.07 4.94 13.61
CA GLN A 297 -18.38 4.61 14.85
C GLN A 297 -17.58 3.31 14.71
N ARG A 298 -18.22 2.23 14.22
CA ARG A 298 -17.60 0.92 14.07
C ARG A 298 -16.38 0.96 13.14
N PHE A 299 -16.47 1.67 12.01
CA PHE A 299 -15.34 1.83 11.10
C PHE A 299 -14.16 2.52 11.78
N MET A 300 -14.40 3.58 12.55
CA MET A 300 -13.34 4.30 13.25
C MET A 300 -12.76 3.51 14.43
N GLU A 301 -13.57 2.72 15.11
CA GLU A 301 -13.12 1.77 16.15
C GLU A 301 -12.13 0.75 15.56
N CYS A 302 -12.40 0.23 14.36
CA CYS A 302 -11.51 -0.69 13.68
C CYS A 302 -10.19 -0.01 13.27
N PHE A 303 -10.23 1.19 12.71
CA PHE A 303 -9.04 1.95 12.36
C PHE A 303 -8.18 2.24 13.59
N ALA A 304 -8.77 2.75 14.67
CA ALA A 304 -8.05 3.07 15.90
C ALA A 304 -7.43 1.81 16.55
N ALA A 305 -8.18 0.71 16.54
CA ALA A 305 -7.69 -0.60 17.01
C ALA A 305 -6.49 -1.08 16.18
N TYR A 306 -6.55 -0.95 14.87
CA TYR A 306 -5.47 -1.38 13.96
C TYR A 306 -4.21 -0.53 14.15
N LEU A 307 -4.38 0.80 14.29
CA LEU A 307 -3.25 1.70 14.57
C LEU A 307 -2.60 1.41 15.92
N SER A 308 -3.39 1.28 16.98
CA SER A 308 -2.86 1.01 18.33
C SER A 308 -2.23 -0.38 18.44
N TYR A 309 -2.80 -1.38 17.79
CA TYR A 309 -2.19 -2.72 17.72
C TYR A 309 -0.85 -2.68 16.98
N THR A 310 -0.75 -1.91 15.90
CA THR A 310 0.50 -1.72 15.18
C THR A 310 1.53 -0.95 15.99
N ASP A 311 1.11 0.07 16.76
CA ASP A 311 1.97 0.79 17.69
C ASP A 311 2.59 -0.16 18.73
N GLU A 312 1.82 -1.09 19.29
CA GLU A 312 2.35 -2.13 20.20
C GLU A 312 3.40 -3.01 19.49
N GLN A 313 3.16 -3.40 18.23
CA GLN A 313 4.12 -4.23 17.50
C GLN A 313 5.41 -3.46 17.15
N ILE A 314 5.31 -2.17 16.83
CA ILE A 314 6.48 -1.28 16.71
C ILE A 314 7.23 -1.24 18.04
N GLY A 315 6.51 -1.20 19.16
CA GLY A 315 7.08 -1.25 20.52
C GLY A 315 7.96 -2.47 20.72
N ARG A 316 7.48 -3.64 20.35
CA ARG A 316 8.26 -4.90 20.48
C ARG A 316 9.60 -4.84 19.75
N VAL A 317 9.62 -4.25 18.54
CA VAL A 317 10.87 -4.10 17.77
C VAL A 317 11.81 -3.10 18.45
N LEU A 318 11.30 -1.96 18.90
CA LEU A 318 12.11 -0.93 19.54
C LEU A 318 12.64 -1.37 20.93
N ASP A 319 11.80 -2.09 21.71
CA ASP A 319 12.19 -2.65 23.01
C ASP A 319 13.30 -3.72 22.82
N PHE A 320 13.21 -4.55 21.77
CA PHE A 320 14.29 -5.49 21.43
C PHE A 320 15.61 -4.77 21.10
N ILE A 321 15.55 -3.65 20.36
CA ILE A 321 16.75 -2.82 20.09
C ILE A 321 17.31 -2.21 21.39
N GLU A 322 16.47 -1.85 22.35
CA GLU A 322 16.88 -1.39 23.68
C GLU A 322 17.55 -2.51 24.46
N ASP A 323 16.99 -3.73 24.45
CA ASP A 323 17.55 -4.92 25.14
C ASP A 323 18.91 -5.34 24.56
N LEU A 324 19.15 -5.09 23.26
CA LEU A 324 20.48 -5.28 22.64
C LEU A 324 21.52 -4.25 23.08
N GLY A 325 21.12 -3.18 23.78
CA GLY A 325 21.99 -2.10 24.21
C GLY A 325 22.36 -1.09 23.11
N ASN A 326 21.72 -1.16 21.94
CA ASN A 326 22.06 -0.35 20.76
C ASN A 326 21.18 0.90 20.59
N ALA A 327 20.14 1.09 21.39
CA ALA A 327 19.19 2.20 21.27
C ALA A 327 19.87 3.58 21.33
N ASP A 328 20.98 3.68 22.08
CA ASP A 328 21.77 4.91 22.22
C ASP A 328 22.59 5.26 20.98
N ASN A 329 22.77 4.33 20.04
CA ASN A 329 23.41 4.57 18.74
C ASN A 329 22.46 4.32 17.55
N THR A 330 21.15 4.40 17.76
CA THR A 330 20.17 4.15 16.72
C THR A 330 19.42 5.44 16.34
N VAL A 331 19.37 5.73 15.04
CA VAL A 331 18.46 6.71 14.45
C VAL A 331 17.11 6.03 14.20
N VAL A 332 16.03 6.59 14.73
CA VAL A 332 14.66 6.13 14.44
C VAL A 332 13.92 7.24 13.73
N ILE A 333 13.41 6.95 12.54
CA ILE A 333 12.57 7.85 11.75
C ILE A 333 11.21 7.18 11.58
N ILE A 334 10.13 7.88 11.94
CA ILE A 334 8.75 7.42 11.75
C ILE A 334 8.05 8.42 10.85
N VAL A 335 7.49 7.96 9.74
CA VAL A 335 6.75 8.79 8.78
C VAL A 335 5.46 8.09 8.36
N SER A 336 4.42 8.87 7.99
CA SER A 336 3.33 8.36 7.17
C SER A 336 3.62 8.63 5.70
N ASP A 337 3.13 7.78 4.79
CA ASP A 337 3.44 7.92 3.36
C ASP A 337 2.45 8.81 2.60
N ASN A 338 1.30 9.10 3.15
CA ASN A 338 0.33 10.09 2.65
C ASN A 338 -0.74 10.36 3.72
N GLY A 339 -1.58 11.35 3.46
CA GLY A 339 -2.71 11.67 4.33
C GLY A 339 -3.75 10.56 4.43
N ALA A 340 -4.69 10.72 5.35
CA ALA A 340 -5.77 9.78 5.61
C ALA A 340 -6.57 9.45 4.33
N SER A 341 -6.97 8.18 4.19
CA SER A 341 -7.66 7.65 2.99
C SER A 341 -9.11 8.09 2.89
N SER A 342 -9.56 8.38 1.67
CA SER A 342 -10.97 8.65 1.35
C SER A 342 -11.66 7.50 0.58
N GLU A 343 -10.98 6.37 0.47
CA GLU A 343 -11.42 5.22 -0.35
C GLU A 343 -12.66 4.51 0.19
N GLY A 344 -13.03 4.76 1.45
CA GLY A 344 -14.29 4.30 2.03
C GLY A 344 -15.55 5.00 1.51
N GLY A 345 -15.41 6.14 0.81
CA GLY A 345 -16.57 6.88 0.29
C GLY A 345 -17.34 7.65 1.39
N MET A 346 -18.57 8.05 1.07
CA MET A 346 -19.38 8.89 1.94
C MET A 346 -19.79 8.19 3.24
N ASP A 347 -20.22 6.93 3.16
CA ASP A 347 -20.78 6.15 4.28
C ASP A 347 -19.82 5.08 4.84
N GLY A 348 -18.57 5.01 4.32
CA GLY A 348 -17.69 3.88 4.54
C GLY A 348 -18.02 2.69 3.64
N THR A 349 -17.19 1.66 3.69
CA THR A 349 -17.42 0.43 2.95
C THR A 349 -17.03 -0.80 3.76
N ILE A 350 -17.79 -1.88 3.61
CA ILE A 350 -17.44 -3.19 4.15
C ILE A 350 -16.54 -4.00 3.21
N ASN A 351 -16.49 -3.61 1.92
CA ASN A 351 -15.63 -4.23 0.93
C ASN A 351 -15.24 -3.19 -0.14
N GLU A 352 -14.02 -2.69 -0.07
CA GLU A 352 -13.50 -1.66 -0.97
C GLU A 352 -13.40 -2.14 -2.42
N GLY A 353 -13.18 -3.43 -2.66
CA GLY A 353 -13.20 -4.02 -4.00
C GLY A 353 -14.51 -3.85 -4.77
N ARG A 354 -15.61 -3.50 -4.10
CA ARG A 354 -16.89 -3.13 -4.75
C ARG A 354 -16.75 -1.83 -5.54
N LEU A 355 -16.04 -0.84 -4.99
CA LEU A 355 -15.85 0.45 -5.67
C LEU A 355 -15.09 0.29 -6.97
N SER A 356 -14.04 -0.55 -7.00
CA SER A 356 -13.29 -0.88 -8.21
C SER A 356 -14.14 -1.58 -9.28
N ASN A 357 -15.24 -2.20 -8.89
CA ASN A 357 -16.22 -2.83 -9.78
C ASN A 357 -17.50 -2.00 -9.96
N PHE A 358 -17.46 -0.72 -9.59
CA PHE A 358 -18.56 0.24 -9.71
C PHE A 358 -19.81 -0.15 -8.89
N GLU A 359 -19.61 -0.85 -7.77
CA GLU A 359 -20.70 -1.23 -6.85
C GLU A 359 -20.56 -0.47 -5.53
N GLY A 360 -21.67 0.01 -5.01
CA GLY A 360 -21.71 0.64 -3.68
C GLY A 360 -21.89 -0.38 -2.56
N SER A 361 -21.69 0.09 -1.34
CA SER A 361 -22.01 -0.66 -0.12
C SER A 361 -23.23 -0.05 0.55
N PRO A 362 -24.45 -0.60 0.32
CA PRO A 362 -25.69 -0.04 0.90
C PRO A 362 -25.66 -0.04 2.42
N VAL A 363 -26.03 1.07 3.06
CA VAL A 363 -26.03 1.27 4.53
C VAL A 363 -26.80 0.15 5.24
N ASP A 364 -27.97 -0.25 4.74
CA ASP A 364 -28.76 -1.33 5.35
C ASP A 364 -28.06 -2.70 5.29
N GLU A 365 -27.28 -2.97 4.25
CA GLU A 365 -26.49 -4.19 4.15
C GLU A 365 -25.33 -4.17 5.13
N MET A 366 -24.54 -3.09 5.12
CA MET A 366 -23.40 -2.90 6.04
C MET A 366 -23.86 -3.00 7.50
N PHE A 367 -25.02 -2.41 7.83
CA PHE A 367 -25.56 -2.46 9.18
C PHE A 367 -25.94 -3.89 9.62
N ARG A 368 -26.48 -4.73 8.72
CA ARG A 368 -26.75 -6.15 9.02
C ARG A 368 -25.47 -6.97 9.24
N ARG A 369 -24.37 -6.57 8.63
CA ARG A 369 -23.05 -7.24 8.68
C ARG A 369 -22.05 -6.50 9.56
N MET A 370 -22.50 -5.60 10.43
CA MET A 370 -21.65 -4.73 11.23
C MET A 370 -20.62 -5.50 12.09
N ASP A 371 -20.98 -6.69 12.57
CA ASP A 371 -20.09 -7.55 13.36
C ASP A 371 -18.93 -8.14 12.55
N GLU A 372 -19.00 -8.14 11.21
CA GLU A 372 -17.94 -8.61 10.33
C GLU A 372 -16.87 -7.51 10.10
N ILE A 373 -17.22 -6.24 10.31
CA ILE A 373 -16.34 -5.08 10.07
C ILE A 373 -15.15 -5.12 11.01
N GLY A 374 -13.95 -5.08 10.43
CA GLY A 374 -12.67 -5.19 11.13
C GLY A 374 -12.15 -6.63 11.26
N GLY A 375 -12.95 -7.61 10.85
CA GLY A 375 -12.62 -9.03 10.84
C GLY A 375 -12.31 -9.58 9.44
N PRO A 376 -12.01 -10.88 9.34
CA PRO A 376 -11.49 -11.51 8.11
C PRO A 376 -12.50 -11.57 6.95
N LEU A 377 -13.79 -11.28 7.18
CA LEU A 377 -14.83 -11.26 6.17
C LEU A 377 -15.18 -9.85 5.69
N SER A 378 -14.33 -8.87 5.98
CA SER A 378 -14.47 -7.49 5.50
C SER A 378 -13.18 -7.00 4.81
N HIS A 379 -13.36 -6.09 3.87
CA HIS A 379 -12.30 -5.25 3.32
C HIS A 379 -12.72 -3.81 3.56
N ASN A 380 -12.71 -3.44 4.84
CA ASN A 380 -13.40 -2.26 5.32
C ASN A 380 -12.53 -1.01 5.32
N ASN A 381 -13.16 0.13 4.98
CA ASN A 381 -12.59 1.46 5.12
C ASN A 381 -13.64 2.44 5.67
N TYR A 382 -13.19 3.49 6.36
CA TYR A 382 -14.05 4.43 7.05
C TYR A 382 -14.62 5.54 6.12
N PRO A 383 -15.72 6.24 6.52
CA PRO A 383 -16.33 7.30 5.71
C PRO A 383 -15.50 8.60 5.70
N TRP A 384 -15.74 9.43 4.65
CA TRP A 384 -15.08 10.73 4.43
C TRP A 384 -15.05 11.67 5.64
N GLY A 385 -16.03 11.59 6.53
CA GLY A 385 -16.02 12.39 7.75
C GLY A 385 -14.82 12.08 8.64
N TRP A 386 -14.43 10.81 8.76
CA TRP A 386 -13.23 10.41 9.49
C TRP A 386 -11.95 10.68 8.71
N THR A 387 -11.98 10.57 7.37
CA THR A 387 -10.87 11.00 6.51
C THR A 387 -10.52 12.47 6.75
N MET A 388 -11.54 13.36 6.68
CA MET A 388 -11.38 14.78 6.96
C MET A 388 -10.84 15.02 8.39
N ALA A 389 -11.40 14.33 9.37
CA ALA A 389 -10.98 14.48 10.76
C ALA A 389 -9.53 14.03 10.98
N GLY A 390 -9.12 12.93 10.31
CA GLY A 390 -7.76 12.40 10.39
C GLY A 390 -6.66 13.32 9.86
N ASN A 391 -7.01 14.28 9.00
CA ASN A 391 -6.06 15.26 8.44
C ASN A 391 -6.12 16.64 9.12
N THR A 392 -6.78 16.76 10.26
CA THR A 392 -6.89 18.04 11.02
C THR A 392 -5.51 18.66 11.28
N PRO A 393 -5.28 19.95 11.02
CA PRO A 393 -6.25 21.01 10.66
C PRO A 393 -6.44 21.22 9.16
N PHE A 394 -5.77 20.42 8.34
CA PHE A 394 -5.64 20.61 6.90
C PHE A 394 -6.92 20.30 6.14
N LYS A 395 -7.02 20.79 4.91
CA LYS A 395 -8.11 20.44 4.00
C LYS A 395 -7.68 19.36 3.03
N ARG A 396 -8.65 18.61 2.54
CA ARG A 396 -8.45 17.49 1.63
C ARG A 396 -7.73 16.30 2.28
N TRP A 397 -7.25 15.33 1.49
CA TRP A 397 -6.81 14.01 1.93
C TRP A 397 -5.99 13.28 0.87
N LYS A 398 -5.59 12.04 1.12
CA LYS A 398 -4.90 11.15 0.18
C LYS A 398 -5.37 11.36 -1.25
N ARG A 399 -4.45 11.36 -2.22
CA ARG A 399 -4.56 11.64 -3.67
C ARG A 399 -4.65 13.11 -4.04
N GLU A 400 -4.90 13.99 -3.10
CA GLU A 400 -4.99 15.42 -3.39
C GLU A 400 -3.75 16.13 -2.85
N VAL A 401 -3.29 17.14 -3.61
CA VAL A 401 -2.03 17.82 -3.32
C VAL A 401 -2.17 19.06 -2.45
N HIS A 402 -3.35 19.25 -1.85
CA HIS A 402 -3.54 20.16 -0.72
C HIS A 402 -2.88 19.58 0.54
N GLU A 403 -2.69 20.40 1.56
CA GLU A 403 -1.94 19.99 2.75
C GLU A 403 -2.46 18.70 3.41
N GLY A 404 -3.76 18.45 3.43
CA GLY A 404 -4.31 17.21 4.02
C GLY A 404 -3.98 15.93 3.27
N GLY A 405 -3.47 16.02 2.04
CA GLY A 405 -2.99 14.86 1.28
C GLY A 405 -1.49 14.67 1.31
N VAL A 406 -0.73 15.74 1.66
CA VAL A 406 0.74 15.75 1.53
C VAL A 406 1.50 16.18 2.79
N ALA A 407 0.85 16.85 3.75
CA ALA A 407 1.48 17.23 5.01
C ALA A 407 1.23 16.14 6.06
N ASP A 408 2.25 15.37 6.39
CA ASP A 408 2.15 14.14 7.14
C ASP A 408 3.07 14.10 8.36
N PRO A 409 2.78 13.22 9.35
CA PRO A 409 3.63 13.09 10.52
C PRO A 409 5.05 12.63 10.16
N CYS A 410 6.05 13.30 10.74
CA CYS A 410 7.44 12.85 10.72
C CYS A 410 8.08 13.06 12.09
N ILE A 411 8.60 11.97 12.64
CA ILE A 411 9.26 11.93 13.95
C ILE A 411 10.67 11.41 13.78
N VAL A 412 11.66 12.09 14.36
CA VAL A 412 13.06 11.66 14.31
C VAL A 412 13.65 11.61 15.71
N ARG A 413 14.06 10.42 16.15
CA ARG A 413 14.88 10.22 17.36
C ARG A 413 16.34 9.96 16.95
N LEU A 414 17.23 10.82 17.40
CA LEU A 414 18.67 10.69 17.16
C LEU A 414 19.36 9.82 18.21
N PRO A 415 20.55 9.24 17.89
CA PRO A 415 21.46 8.67 18.86
C PRO A 415 21.73 9.61 20.04
N SER A 416 21.92 9.06 21.24
CA SER A 416 22.06 9.86 22.48
C SER A 416 23.16 10.92 22.39
N ARG A 417 24.27 10.63 21.70
CA ARG A 417 25.37 11.59 21.46
C ARG A 417 24.99 12.79 20.59
N LEU A 418 23.91 12.68 19.81
CA LEU A 418 23.39 13.72 18.90
C LEU A 418 22.08 14.32 19.41
N ARG A 419 21.51 13.81 20.53
CA ARG A 419 20.24 14.29 21.07
C ARG A 419 20.37 15.72 21.52
N THR A 420 19.35 16.50 21.16
CA THR A 420 19.28 17.93 21.43
C THR A 420 18.05 18.32 22.24
N GLY A 421 17.34 17.30 22.77
CA GLY A 421 16.04 17.46 23.43
C GLY A 421 14.89 17.31 22.44
N GLY A 422 13.70 16.93 22.94
CA GLY A 422 12.47 16.85 22.16
C GLY A 422 12.00 18.22 21.71
N GLY A 423 11.04 18.25 20.78
CA GLY A 423 10.39 19.49 20.38
C GLY A 423 9.74 19.43 19.01
N VAL A 424 9.18 20.54 18.60
CA VAL A 424 8.55 20.74 17.31
C VAL A 424 9.51 21.50 16.39
N ARG A 425 9.56 21.12 15.12
CA ARG A 425 10.27 21.83 14.05
C ARG A 425 9.29 22.15 12.94
N ARG A 426 9.37 23.39 12.44
CA ARG A 426 8.46 23.94 11.41
C ARG A 426 9.15 24.23 10.09
N GLN A 427 10.42 23.89 9.97
CA GLN A 427 11.15 24.00 8.71
C GLN A 427 10.52 23.06 7.69
N TYR A 428 10.45 23.56 6.45
CA TYR A 428 9.97 22.76 5.34
C TYR A 428 10.89 21.58 5.07
N ALA A 429 10.31 20.42 4.97
CA ALA A 429 10.99 19.19 4.58
C ALA A 429 10.04 18.31 3.74
N HIS A 430 10.61 17.44 2.92
CA HIS A 430 9.89 16.53 2.05
C HIS A 430 10.46 15.11 2.12
N ALA A 431 9.70 14.12 1.71
CA ALA A 431 10.12 12.71 1.70
C ALA A 431 11.45 12.46 0.95
N ILE A 432 11.76 13.27 -0.10
CA ILE A 432 13.06 13.18 -0.81
C ILE A 432 14.25 13.55 0.07
N ASP A 433 14.04 14.29 1.15
CA ASP A 433 15.08 14.78 2.06
C ASP A 433 15.55 13.72 3.06
N VAL A 434 14.79 12.62 3.21
CA VAL A 434 15.10 11.54 4.15
C VAL A 434 16.40 10.84 3.77
N LEU A 435 16.58 10.47 2.51
CA LEU A 435 17.82 9.79 2.07
C LEU A 435 19.06 10.63 2.34
N PRO A 436 19.19 11.89 1.87
CA PRO A 436 20.40 12.70 2.15
C PRO A 436 20.56 12.97 3.66
N THR A 437 19.49 13.05 4.44
CA THR A 437 19.58 13.18 5.90
C THR A 437 20.17 11.93 6.55
N VAL A 438 19.71 10.75 6.15
CA VAL A 438 20.25 9.48 6.65
C VAL A 438 21.72 9.34 6.28
N LEU A 439 22.10 9.68 5.06
CA LEU A 439 23.50 9.62 4.63
C LEU A 439 24.38 10.57 5.44
N GLU A 440 23.94 11.81 5.70
CA GLU A 440 24.67 12.76 6.56
C GLU A 440 24.84 12.21 7.99
N LEU A 441 23.77 11.64 8.58
CA LEU A 441 23.82 11.06 9.93
C LEU A 441 24.71 9.82 10.02
N ALA A 442 24.78 9.03 8.95
CA ALA A 442 25.62 7.84 8.82
C ALA A 442 27.09 8.16 8.49
N GLY A 443 27.37 9.39 8.06
CA GLY A 443 28.70 9.78 7.56
C GLY A 443 29.07 9.10 6.24
N VAL A 444 28.07 8.86 5.38
CA VAL A 444 28.20 8.20 4.08
C VAL A 444 27.93 9.21 2.97
N ASP A 445 28.83 9.30 2.00
CA ASP A 445 28.62 10.15 0.83
C ASP A 445 27.69 9.46 -0.19
N ALA A 446 26.90 10.25 -0.90
CA ALA A 446 26.12 9.75 -2.03
C ALA A 446 27.07 9.34 -3.17
N PRO A 447 27.02 8.10 -3.67
CA PRO A 447 27.94 7.63 -4.71
C PRO A 447 27.59 8.24 -6.08
N GLU A 448 28.62 8.51 -6.88
CA GLU A 448 28.44 8.90 -8.29
C GLU A 448 28.04 7.72 -9.19
N GLU A 449 28.34 6.49 -8.74
CA GLU A 449 28.08 5.26 -9.50
C GLU A 449 27.74 4.10 -8.56
N ILE A 450 26.75 3.28 -8.92
CA ILE A 450 26.40 2.02 -8.26
C ILE A 450 26.43 0.91 -9.31
N ASP A 451 27.22 -0.14 -9.08
CA ASP A 451 27.36 -1.30 -9.96
C ASP A 451 27.63 -0.97 -11.45
N GLY A 452 28.43 0.08 -11.70
CA GLY A 452 28.77 0.56 -13.05
C GLY A 452 27.70 1.44 -13.69
N ILE A 453 26.69 1.87 -12.95
CA ILE A 453 25.62 2.75 -13.42
C ILE A 453 25.75 4.11 -12.76
N ALA A 454 25.98 5.14 -13.58
CA ALA A 454 26.03 6.54 -13.12
C ALA A 454 24.72 6.94 -12.44
N GLN A 455 24.82 7.59 -11.29
CA GLN A 455 23.65 7.97 -10.51
C GLN A 455 23.14 9.36 -10.92
N SER A 456 21.82 9.48 -11.00
CA SER A 456 21.19 10.77 -11.19
C SER A 456 21.36 11.67 -9.95
N HIS A 457 21.28 12.98 -10.14
CA HIS A 457 21.37 13.96 -9.05
C HIS A 457 20.31 13.71 -7.98
N LEU A 458 20.66 13.88 -6.71
CA LEU A 458 19.70 13.91 -5.60
C LEU A 458 18.89 15.21 -5.66
N ASP A 459 17.58 15.13 -5.56
CA ASP A 459 16.70 16.30 -5.51
C ASP A 459 16.51 16.79 -4.07
N GLY A 460 16.62 15.85 -3.09
CA GLY A 460 16.44 16.13 -1.67
C GLY A 460 17.59 16.88 -1.04
N VAL A 461 17.27 17.59 0.04
CA VAL A 461 18.20 18.38 0.85
C VAL A 461 18.16 17.88 2.29
N SER A 462 19.32 17.54 2.87
CA SER A 462 19.37 17.04 4.26
C SER A 462 18.75 18.05 5.25
N PHE A 463 17.82 17.56 6.07
CA PHE A 463 17.27 18.29 7.22
C PHE A 463 17.96 17.96 8.56
N ALA A 464 19.13 17.29 8.54
CA ALA A 464 19.88 17.00 9.76
C ALA A 464 20.20 18.27 10.59
N TYR A 465 20.29 19.42 9.95
CA TYR A 465 20.53 20.71 10.59
C TYR A 465 19.42 21.10 11.59
N VAL A 466 18.15 20.80 11.30
CA VAL A 466 17.03 21.15 12.20
C VAL A 466 16.93 20.18 13.38
N LEU A 467 17.55 19.02 13.29
CA LEU A 467 17.58 18.01 14.35
C LEU A 467 18.60 18.32 15.44
N ARG A 468 19.48 19.31 15.23
CA ARG A 468 20.54 19.70 16.17
C ARG A 468 20.04 20.75 17.16
N HIS A 469 20.82 20.96 18.23
CA HIS A 469 20.52 22.04 19.21
C HIS A 469 20.53 23.42 18.52
N GLY A 470 19.47 24.20 18.73
CA GLY A 470 19.28 25.50 18.05
C GLY A 470 18.71 25.37 16.63
N GLY A 471 18.49 24.16 16.15
CA GLY A 471 17.97 23.92 14.79
C GLY A 471 16.57 24.51 14.55
N GLU A 472 15.81 24.80 15.61
CA GLU A 472 14.50 25.45 15.53
C GLU A 472 14.56 26.88 14.94
N SER A 473 15.72 27.54 15.01
CA SER A 473 15.93 28.90 14.51
C SER A 473 16.63 28.95 13.14
N GLU A 474 17.01 27.82 12.59
CA GLU A 474 17.63 27.74 11.27
C GLU A 474 16.59 28.00 10.15
N PRO A 475 16.99 28.69 9.07
CA PRO A 475 16.09 28.90 7.93
C PRO A 475 15.90 27.62 7.12
N ASP A 476 14.79 27.57 6.37
CA ASP A 476 14.51 26.51 5.43
C ASP A 476 15.62 26.38 4.38
N ARG A 477 16.08 25.13 4.17
CA ARG A 477 17.04 24.82 3.10
C ARG A 477 16.35 24.24 1.87
N HIS A 478 15.24 23.53 2.06
CA HIS A 478 14.38 23.06 0.99
C HIS A 478 13.36 24.17 0.66
N ARG A 479 13.54 24.84 -0.48
CA ARG A 479 12.82 26.06 -0.80
C ARG A 479 11.75 25.88 -1.86
N THR A 480 11.85 24.84 -2.70
CA THR A 480 10.96 24.63 -3.85
C THR A 480 10.60 23.16 -3.98
N GLN A 481 9.31 22.84 -3.97
CA GLN A 481 8.81 21.49 -4.21
C GLN A 481 7.57 21.53 -5.10
N HIS A 482 7.60 20.78 -6.18
CA HIS A 482 6.43 20.53 -7.01
C HIS A 482 5.68 19.28 -6.56
N PHE A 483 4.38 19.30 -6.77
CA PHE A 483 3.49 18.16 -6.57
C PHE A 483 2.65 17.95 -7.82
N GLU A 484 2.42 16.71 -8.16
CA GLU A 484 1.41 16.28 -9.12
C GLU A 484 0.89 14.91 -8.71
N MET A 485 -0.42 14.75 -8.74
CA MET A 485 -1.06 13.46 -8.52
C MET A 485 -2.38 13.41 -9.28
N LEU A 486 -2.44 12.49 -10.28
CA LEU A 486 -3.64 12.24 -11.08
C LEU A 486 -4.24 13.52 -11.71
N GLY A 487 -3.37 14.48 -12.07
CA GLY A 487 -3.75 15.76 -12.67
C GLY A 487 -3.86 16.93 -11.70
N SER A 488 -4.07 16.69 -10.40
CA SER A 488 -3.99 17.73 -9.37
C SER A 488 -2.55 18.21 -9.22
N ARG A 489 -2.31 19.51 -9.11
CA ARG A 489 -0.97 20.10 -9.17
C ARG A 489 -0.75 21.11 -8.07
N ALA A 490 0.45 21.14 -7.52
CA ALA A 490 0.85 22.22 -6.62
C ALA A 490 2.34 22.52 -6.72
N ILE A 491 2.71 23.75 -6.35
CA ILE A 491 4.08 24.19 -6.19
C ILE A 491 4.21 24.97 -4.88
N TYR A 492 5.13 24.49 -4.03
CA TYR A 492 5.61 25.23 -2.87
C TYR A 492 6.86 26.02 -3.25
N HIS A 493 6.94 27.27 -2.85
CA HIS A 493 8.15 28.08 -2.98
C HIS A 493 8.20 29.15 -1.88
N ASP A 494 9.22 29.04 -0.98
CA ASP A 494 9.50 30.02 0.07
C ASP A 494 8.25 30.43 0.89
N GLY A 495 7.50 29.47 1.39
CA GLY A 495 6.31 29.70 2.23
C GLY A 495 5.03 30.01 1.45
N TRP A 496 5.08 30.06 0.14
CA TRP A 496 3.91 30.20 -0.74
C TRP A 496 3.58 28.88 -1.42
N LYS A 497 2.29 28.60 -1.59
CA LYS A 497 1.82 27.45 -2.33
C LYS A 497 0.72 27.83 -3.31
N ALA A 498 0.94 27.56 -4.59
CA ALA A 498 -0.14 27.54 -5.56
C ALA A 498 -0.60 26.09 -5.76
N VAL A 499 -1.89 25.85 -5.75
CA VAL A 499 -2.48 24.50 -5.83
C VAL A 499 -3.72 24.51 -6.70
N THR A 500 -3.95 23.40 -7.43
CA THR A 500 -5.18 23.20 -8.19
C THR A 500 -5.66 21.76 -8.02
N TYR A 501 -6.97 21.61 -7.91
CA TYR A 501 -7.66 20.32 -7.91
C TYR A 501 -8.08 19.97 -9.33
N HIS A 502 -7.75 18.76 -9.77
CA HIS A 502 -8.24 18.20 -11.02
C HIS A 502 -9.12 16.97 -10.74
N PRO A 503 -10.38 16.93 -11.20
CA PRO A 503 -11.28 15.79 -10.93
C PRO A 503 -10.77 14.51 -11.60
N VAL A 504 -10.74 13.41 -10.85
CA VAL A 504 -10.28 12.08 -11.33
C VAL A 504 -11.43 11.19 -11.77
N GLY A 505 -12.66 11.68 -11.64
CA GLY A 505 -13.87 10.93 -11.95
C GLY A 505 -14.64 10.46 -10.71
N PRO A 506 -15.76 9.75 -10.88
CA PRO A 506 -16.74 9.52 -9.83
C PRO A 506 -16.30 8.62 -8.69
N LEU A 507 -15.25 7.82 -8.85
CA LEU A 507 -14.76 6.92 -7.80
C LEU A 507 -14.12 7.65 -6.62
N TYR A 508 -13.71 8.92 -6.78
CA TYR A 508 -12.78 9.54 -5.85
C TYR A 508 -13.13 10.96 -5.41
N GLY A 509 -14.30 11.48 -5.69
CA GLY A 509 -14.64 12.82 -5.24
C GLY A 509 -15.67 13.55 -6.09
N GLU A 510 -15.63 14.86 -6.05
CA GLU A 510 -16.60 15.76 -6.64
C GLU A 510 -16.68 15.69 -8.16
N GLY A 511 -17.71 15.03 -8.66
CA GLY A 511 -18.25 15.29 -9.98
C GLY A 511 -17.62 14.56 -11.18
N LEU A 512 -18.45 14.43 -12.20
CA LEU A 512 -18.26 13.73 -13.48
C LEU A 512 -17.28 14.37 -14.48
N ARG A 513 -16.29 15.15 -14.05
CA ARG A 513 -15.40 15.88 -14.96
C ARG A 513 -14.11 15.13 -15.33
N ALA A 514 -14.10 13.81 -15.31
CA ALA A 514 -12.91 13.01 -15.64
C ALA A 514 -12.28 13.34 -17.03
N SER A 515 -12.98 14.04 -17.89
CA SER A 515 -12.50 14.51 -19.19
C SER A 515 -12.34 16.04 -19.29
N ALA A 516 -12.34 16.76 -18.16
CA ALA A 516 -12.11 18.19 -18.17
C ALA A 516 -10.69 18.49 -18.68
N PRO A 517 -10.51 19.51 -19.54
CA PRO A 517 -9.18 19.95 -19.92
C PRO A 517 -8.41 20.48 -18.71
N PHE A 518 -7.12 20.17 -18.62
CA PHE A 518 -6.25 20.68 -17.55
C PHE A 518 -6.10 22.20 -17.55
N ASP A 519 -6.37 22.85 -18.68
CA ASP A 519 -6.35 24.32 -18.83
C ASP A 519 -7.56 24.99 -18.15
N ASP A 520 -8.62 24.26 -17.86
CA ASP A 520 -9.81 24.74 -17.15
C ASP A 520 -9.66 24.72 -15.62
N ASP A 521 -8.57 24.16 -15.10
CA ASP A 521 -8.34 24.07 -13.68
C ASP A 521 -8.10 25.45 -13.06
N VAL A 522 -8.74 25.69 -11.92
CA VAL A 522 -8.61 26.93 -11.16
C VAL A 522 -7.49 26.78 -10.13
N TRP A 523 -6.53 27.71 -10.18
CA TRP A 523 -5.45 27.76 -9.21
C TRP A 523 -5.87 28.56 -7.98
N GLU A 524 -5.67 27.99 -6.80
CA GLU A 524 -5.75 28.63 -5.49
C GLU A 524 -4.34 29.06 -5.06
N LEU A 525 -4.23 30.11 -4.23
CA LEU A 525 -2.94 30.61 -3.73
C LEU A 525 -2.98 30.76 -2.21
N TYR A 526 -2.01 30.17 -1.52
CA TYR A 526 -1.90 30.24 -0.05
C TYR A 526 -0.51 30.69 0.38
N HIS A 527 -0.44 31.50 1.45
CA HIS A 527 0.80 31.78 2.16
C HIS A 527 0.89 30.77 3.33
N VAL A 528 1.33 29.55 3.02
CA VAL A 528 1.29 28.41 3.98
C VAL A 528 2.22 28.61 5.18
N ALA A 529 3.19 29.51 5.11
CA ALA A 529 3.97 29.92 6.27
C ALA A 529 3.14 30.63 7.35
N GLU A 530 2.01 31.23 7.00
CA GLU A 530 1.09 31.95 7.90
C GLU A 530 -0.28 31.26 7.98
N ASP A 531 -0.73 30.65 6.89
CA ASP A 531 -2.00 29.92 6.74
C ASP A 531 -1.74 28.44 6.45
N VAL A 532 -1.27 27.72 7.46
CA VAL A 532 -0.86 26.30 7.34
C VAL A 532 -2.02 25.36 6.93
N SER A 533 -3.26 25.80 7.07
CA SER A 533 -4.48 25.02 6.79
C SER A 533 -5.18 25.39 5.49
N GLU A 534 -4.56 26.26 4.67
CA GLU A 534 -5.06 26.65 3.34
C GLU A 534 -6.52 27.18 3.37
N VAL A 535 -6.82 28.10 4.31
CA VAL A 535 -8.17 28.64 4.52
C VAL A 535 -8.41 29.88 3.66
N ARG A 536 -7.40 30.75 3.54
CA ARG A 536 -7.53 32.01 2.83
C ARG A 536 -6.91 31.94 1.43
N ASP A 537 -7.74 31.72 0.45
CA ASP A 537 -7.31 31.80 -0.95
C ASP A 537 -7.01 33.24 -1.37
N LEU A 538 -5.76 33.52 -1.73
CA LEU A 538 -5.24 34.82 -2.13
C LEU A 538 -5.16 34.98 -3.65
N ALA A 539 -5.59 34.00 -4.46
CA ALA A 539 -5.43 34.01 -5.91
C ALA A 539 -6.07 35.24 -6.57
N GLY A 540 -7.25 35.65 -6.09
CA GLY A 540 -7.91 36.86 -6.58
C GLY A 540 -7.24 38.18 -6.17
N GLU A 541 -6.52 38.17 -5.03
CA GLU A 541 -5.82 39.34 -4.50
C GLU A 541 -4.40 39.51 -5.15
N LEU A 542 -3.75 38.37 -5.44
CA LEU A 542 -2.34 38.33 -5.91
C LEU A 542 -2.17 37.54 -7.24
N PRO A 543 -2.84 37.90 -8.32
CA PRO A 543 -2.82 37.14 -9.57
C PRO A 543 -1.42 37.05 -10.20
N GLU A 544 -0.55 38.04 -9.98
CA GLU A 544 0.83 38.01 -10.48
C GLU A 544 1.65 36.91 -9.75
N LYS A 545 1.43 36.71 -8.45
CA LYS A 545 2.07 35.66 -7.68
C LYS A 545 1.61 34.27 -8.11
N VAL A 546 0.32 34.12 -8.45
CA VAL A 546 -0.20 32.89 -9.07
C VAL A 546 0.55 32.60 -10.38
N GLN A 547 0.65 33.57 -11.26
CA GLN A 547 1.34 33.39 -12.56
C GLN A 547 2.81 33.00 -12.37
N GLU A 548 3.51 33.65 -11.43
CA GLU A 548 4.91 33.33 -11.09
C GLU A 548 5.04 31.87 -10.67
N LEU A 549 4.22 31.42 -9.72
CA LEU A 549 4.28 30.07 -9.17
C LEU A 549 3.84 29.01 -10.18
N VAL A 550 2.81 29.29 -10.97
CA VAL A 550 2.36 28.39 -12.05
C VAL A 550 3.45 28.23 -13.11
N ALA A 551 4.14 29.31 -13.47
CA ALA A 551 5.28 29.21 -14.39
C ALA A 551 6.41 28.35 -13.83
N LEU A 552 6.72 28.53 -12.55
CA LEU A 552 7.70 27.70 -11.82
C LEU A 552 7.27 26.22 -11.80
N TRP A 553 5.97 25.93 -11.58
CA TRP A 553 5.46 24.57 -11.61
C TRP A 553 5.71 23.91 -12.98
N TRP A 554 5.43 24.62 -14.08
CA TRP A 554 5.67 24.08 -15.42
C TRP A 554 7.16 23.85 -15.72
N ASP A 555 8.06 24.66 -15.15
CA ASP A 555 9.50 24.47 -15.29
C ASP A 555 9.96 23.22 -14.50
N GLU A 556 9.46 23.05 -13.26
CA GLU A 556 9.73 21.86 -12.46
C GLU A 556 9.13 20.59 -13.11
N ALA A 557 7.92 20.69 -13.66
CA ALA A 557 7.27 19.57 -14.34
C ALA A 557 8.08 19.05 -15.55
N ARG A 558 8.66 19.97 -16.33
CA ARG A 558 9.52 19.58 -17.47
C ARG A 558 10.86 18.98 -17.03
N ARG A 559 11.39 19.45 -15.89
CA ARG A 559 12.67 18.99 -15.34
C ARG A 559 12.57 17.60 -14.69
N ASN A 560 11.40 17.25 -14.17
CA ASN A 560 11.18 16.09 -13.32
C ASN A 560 10.33 14.98 -13.97
N ASP A 561 10.22 14.93 -15.29
CA ASP A 561 9.48 13.89 -16.04
C ASP A 561 7.97 13.80 -15.69
N VAL A 562 7.36 14.90 -15.24
CA VAL A 562 5.93 14.93 -14.87
C VAL A 562 5.02 14.80 -16.08
N LEU A 563 5.46 15.25 -17.25
CA LEU A 563 4.63 15.29 -18.44
C LEU A 563 4.64 13.99 -19.24
N PRO A 564 3.51 13.62 -19.89
CA PRO A 564 2.24 14.36 -19.98
C PRO A 564 1.40 14.22 -18.72
N LEU A 565 0.56 15.24 -18.43
CA LEU A 565 -0.49 15.11 -17.43
C LEU A 565 -1.50 14.04 -17.86
N ASP A 566 -1.90 13.17 -16.96
CA ASP A 566 -2.86 12.12 -17.25
C ASP A 566 -3.66 11.77 -15.98
N ASN A 567 -4.98 11.90 -16.01
CA ASN A 567 -5.90 11.59 -14.92
C ASN A 567 -6.72 10.31 -15.18
N ARG A 568 -6.42 9.55 -16.24
CA ARG A 568 -7.18 8.39 -16.69
C ARG A 568 -6.84 7.16 -15.84
N VAL A 569 -7.49 7.02 -14.67
CA VAL A 569 -7.31 5.88 -13.77
C VAL A 569 -8.06 4.65 -14.29
N LEU A 570 -9.32 4.81 -14.68
CA LEU A 570 -10.17 3.69 -15.12
C LEU A 570 -9.64 3.05 -16.41
N GLU A 571 -9.20 3.85 -17.37
CA GLU A 571 -8.57 3.36 -18.60
C GLU A 571 -7.24 2.65 -18.30
N ALA A 572 -6.44 3.15 -17.36
CA ALA A 572 -5.22 2.49 -16.95
C ALA A 572 -5.51 1.12 -16.32
N MET A 573 -6.52 1.01 -15.46
CA MET A 573 -6.99 -0.26 -14.88
C MET A 573 -7.52 -1.21 -15.97
N ALA A 574 -8.32 -0.73 -16.89
CA ALA A 574 -8.89 -1.51 -17.98
C ALA A 574 -7.83 -2.05 -18.95
N HIS A 575 -6.72 -1.32 -19.13
CA HIS A 575 -5.63 -1.70 -20.04
C HIS A 575 -4.47 -2.44 -19.36
N LYS A 576 -4.54 -2.78 -18.08
CA LYS A 576 -3.51 -3.55 -17.38
C LYS A 576 -3.16 -4.86 -18.10
N HIS A 577 -4.11 -5.50 -18.75
CA HIS A 577 -3.92 -6.77 -19.46
C HIS A 577 -3.37 -6.64 -20.89
N ASP A 578 -3.52 -5.48 -21.54
CA ASP A 578 -3.12 -5.27 -22.93
C ASP A 578 -1.60 -5.34 -23.13
N ARG A 579 -0.81 -5.23 -22.07
CA ARG A 579 0.66 -5.31 -22.08
C ARG A 579 1.20 -6.73 -22.17
N ARG A 580 0.35 -7.75 -22.02
CA ARG A 580 0.75 -9.15 -22.07
C ARG A 580 0.66 -9.71 -23.48
N ARG A 581 1.49 -10.71 -23.78
CA ARG A 581 1.22 -11.57 -24.93
C ARG A 581 -0.08 -12.32 -24.67
N PRO A 582 -1.09 -12.21 -25.53
CA PRO A 582 -2.34 -12.92 -25.35
C PRO A 582 -2.04 -14.42 -25.33
N GLN A 583 -2.37 -15.05 -24.23
CA GLN A 583 -2.28 -16.49 -24.05
C GLN A 583 -3.70 -17.03 -24.09
N GLN A 584 -4.02 -17.93 -25.02
CA GLN A 584 -5.37 -18.46 -25.14
C GLN A 584 -5.67 -19.56 -24.11
N THR A 585 -4.64 -20.26 -23.65
CA THR A 585 -4.74 -21.33 -22.66
C THR A 585 -3.64 -21.21 -21.63
N TYR A 586 -4.02 -21.23 -20.37
CA TYR A 586 -3.16 -21.17 -19.19
C TYR A 586 -3.15 -22.55 -18.52
N ARG A 587 -1.99 -22.99 -18.02
CA ARG A 587 -1.84 -24.25 -17.29
C ARG A 587 -1.40 -24.00 -15.87
N TYR A 588 -2.06 -24.69 -14.94
CA TYR A 588 -1.78 -24.61 -13.52
C TYR A 588 -1.44 -26.00 -12.97
N PHE A 589 -0.66 -26.03 -11.90
CA PHE A 589 -0.16 -27.27 -11.32
C PHE A 589 -0.43 -27.31 -9.83
N GLN A 590 -0.80 -28.49 -9.32
CA GLN A 590 -1.10 -28.70 -7.93
C GLN A 590 0.13 -28.38 -7.04
N GLY A 591 -0.08 -27.65 -5.95
CA GLY A 591 0.93 -27.33 -4.96
C GLY A 591 1.93 -26.23 -5.36
N THR A 592 1.66 -25.49 -6.43
CA THR A 592 2.45 -24.29 -6.77
C THR A 592 2.05 -23.09 -5.90
N SER A 593 2.93 -22.09 -5.86
CA SER A 593 2.61 -20.80 -5.26
C SER A 593 1.40 -20.16 -5.94
N GLN A 594 0.68 -19.30 -5.22
CA GLN A 594 -0.41 -18.55 -5.83
C GLN A 594 0.10 -17.68 -6.98
N VAL A 595 -0.73 -17.52 -7.99
CA VAL A 595 -0.49 -16.66 -9.15
C VAL A 595 -1.30 -15.38 -8.93
N PRO A 596 -0.66 -14.20 -8.85
CA PRO A 596 -1.38 -12.94 -8.66
C PRO A 596 -2.50 -12.77 -9.70
N GLU A 597 -3.63 -12.23 -9.30
CA GLU A 597 -4.83 -12.10 -10.14
C GLU A 597 -4.51 -11.51 -11.52
N TRP A 598 -3.72 -10.43 -11.52
CA TRP A 598 -3.41 -9.69 -12.74
C TRP A 598 -2.44 -10.40 -13.70
N VAL A 599 -1.80 -11.51 -13.28
CA VAL A 599 -0.99 -12.38 -14.14
C VAL A 599 -1.63 -13.75 -14.39
N ALA A 600 -2.71 -14.08 -13.72
CA ALA A 600 -3.52 -15.27 -13.96
C ALA A 600 -4.33 -15.18 -15.27
N ALA A 601 -5.03 -16.24 -15.64
CA ALA A 601 -5.95 -16.23 -16.77
C ALA A 601 -7.05 -15.18 -16.56
N ASP A 602 -7.16 -14.25 -17.50
CA ASP A 602 -8.20 -13.22 -17.46
C ASP A 602 -9.55 -13.82 -17.91
N VAL A 603 -10.40 -14.11 -16.94
CA VAL A 603 -11.77 -14.63 -17.16
C VAL A 603 -12.85 -13.57 -16.92
N ARG A 604 -12.46 -12.35 -16.58
CA ARG A 604 -13.38 -11.26 -16.28
C ARG A 604 -14.15 -10.85 -17.52
N ASN A 605 -15.45 -10.73 -17.34
CA ASN A 605 -16.38 -10.21 -18.37
C ASN A 605 -16.22 -10.82 -19.76
N ARG A 606 -15.92 -12.13 -19.84
CA ARG A 606 -15.71 -12.85 -21.10
C ARG A 606 -16.03 -14.35 -21.00
N SER A 607 -16.37 -14.97 -22.15
CA SER A 607 -16.54 -16.41 -22.24
C SER A 607 -15.22 -17.14 -21.99
N HIS A 608 -15.28 -18.21 -21.19
CA HIS A 608 -14.12 -18.99 -20.82
C HIS A 608 -14.48 -20.44 -20.44
N THR A 609 -13.46 -21.29 -20.41
CA THR A 609 -13.55 -22.66 -19.92
C THR A 609 -12.45 -22.95 -18.91
N ILE A 610 -12.83 -23.52 -17.77
CA ILE A 610 -11.92 -24.07 -16.78
C ILE A 610 -12.02 -25.59 -16.88
N SER A 611 -10.90 -26.28 -17.22
CA SER A 611 -10.88 -27.73 -17.41
C SER A 611 -9.85 -28.36 -16.46
N VAL A 612 -10.29 -29.36 -15.68
CA VAL A 612 -9.43 -30.06 -14.73
C VAL A 612 -9.59 -31.58 -14.91
N THR A 613 -8.48 -32.27 -15.08
CA THR A 613 -8.42 -33.73 -15.05
C THR A 613 -7.95 -34.18 -13.67
N VAL A 614 -8.73 -35.04 -13.01
CA VAL A 614 -8.43 -35.55 -11.66
C VAL A 614 -8.37 -37.06 -11.64
N ASP A 615 -7.54 -37.60 -10.77
CA ASP A 615 -7.56 -39.02 -10.36
C ASP A 615 -8.12 -39.11 -8.93
N VAL A 616 -9.28 -39.80 -8.78
CA VAL A 616 -9.94 -40.04 -7.52
C VAL A 616 -9.51 -41.41 -6.97
N PRO A 617 -8.89 -41.46 -5.78
CA PRO A 617 -8.47 -42.72 -5.16
C PRO A 617 -9.65 -43.63 -4.80
N ALA A 618 -9.46 -44.94 -4.89
CA ALA A 618 -10.46 -45.92 -4.47
C ALA A 618 -10.70 -45.82 -2.94
N GLY A 619 -11.96 -45.87 -2.55
CA GLY A 619 -12.35 -45.86 -1.12
C GLY A 619 -12.32 -44.46 -0.49
N THR A 620 -12.14 -43.42 -1.28
CA THR A 620 -12.12 -42.01 -0.83
C THR A 620 -13.32 -41.25 -1.42
N THR A 621 -14.08 -40.54 -0.61
CA THR A 621 -15.02 -39.54 -1.12
C THR A 621 -14.23 -38.33 -1.57
N PRO A 622 -14.24 -37.97 -2.88
CA PRO A 622 -13.45 -36.84 -3.35
C PRO A 622 -13.97 -35.54 -2.74
N SER A 623 -13.04 -34.71 -2.26
CA SER A 623 -13.34 -33.42 -1.65
C SER A 623 -12.12 -32.51 -1.74
N GLY A 624 -12.35 -31.23 -1.91
CA GLY A 624 -11.29 -30.20 -1.95
C GLY A 624 -11.28 -29.34 -3.20
N THR A 625 -10.51 -28.27 -3.14
CA THR A 625 -10.39 -27.28 -4.22
C THR A 625 -9.53 -27.80 -5.35
N LEU A 626 -10.01 -27.64 -6.57
CA LEU A 626 -9.29 -27.98 -7.81
C LEU A 626 -8.55 -26.75 -8.35
N LEU A 627 -9.27 -25.65 -8.52
CA LEU A 627 -8.72 -24.38 -8.97
C LEU A 627 -9.58 -23.25 -8.39
N ALA A 628 -8.96 -22.25 -7.80
CA ALA A 628 -9.67 -21.10 -7.23
C ALA A 628 -8.87 -19.81 -7.46
N LEU A 629 -9.56 -18.69 -7.51
CA LEU A 629 -9.01 -17.34 -7.49
C LEU A 629 -9.83 -16.49 -6.55
N GLY A 630 -9.16 -15.74 -5.68
CA GLY A 630 -9.83 -14.89 -4.71
C GLY A 630 -10.18 -15.60 -3.40
N CYS A 631 -11.11 -15.02 -2.66
CA CYS A 631 -11.55 -15.48 -1.34
C CYS A 631 -13.02 -15.08 -1.09
N ALA A 632 -13.48 -15.15 0.16
CA ALA A 632 -14.82 -14.72 0.56
C ALA A 632 -15.17 -13.27 0.19
N LEU A 633 -14.15 -12.41 0.00
CA LEU A 633 -14.31 -11.01 -0.39
C LEU A 633 -14.57 -10.80 -1.89
N GLY A 634 -14.41 -11.85 -2.68
CA GLY A 634 -14.63 -11.88 -4.13
C GLY A 634 -13.75 -12.91 -4.80
N GLY A 635 -14.26 -13.61 -5.82
CA GLY A 635 -13.51 -14.63 -6.52
C GLY A 635 -14.38 -15.71 -7.15
N TRP A 636 -13.71 -16.82 -7.50
CA TRP A 636 -14.39 -18.03 -7.96
C TRP A 636 -13.62 -19.29 -7.52
N SER A 637 -14.33 -20.39 -7.38
CA SER A 637 -13.77 -21.69 -7.01
C SER A 637 -14.42 -22.82 -7.80
N LEU A 638 -13.61 -23.66 -8.44
CA LEU A 638 -13.98 -24.97 -8.91
C LEU A 638 -13.46 -26.00 -7.90
N HIS A 639 -14.36 -26.67 -7.21
CA HIS A 639 -14.02 -27.61 -6.12
C HIS A 639 -14.94 -28.83 -6.15
N VAL A 640 -14.59 -29.83 -5.37
CA VAL A 640 -15.44 -30.99 -5.08
C VAL A 640 -15.86 -30.94 -3.62
N LEU A 641 -17.16 -30.99 -3.36
CA LEU A 641 -17.70 -31.07 -2.01
C LEU A 641 -18.65 -32.25 -1.90
N ASP A 642 -18.42 -33.15 -0.93
CA ASP A 642 -19.17 -34.39 -0.72
C ASP A 642 -19.28 -35.24 -2.01
N GLY A 643 -18.17 -35.34 -2.74
CA GLY A 643 -18.06 -36.12 -3.98
C GLY A 643 -18.63 -35.42 -5.23
N ARG A 644 -19.26 -34.25 -5.12
CA ARG A 644 -19.89 -33.53 -6.24
C ARG A 644 -19.04 -32.36 -6.70
N PRO A 645 -18.68 -32.28 -7.99
CA PRO A 645 -18.07 -31.08 -8.57
C PRO A 645 -19.02 -29.87 -8.45
N ARG A 646 -18.42 -28.73 -8.05
CA ARG A 646 -19.11 -27.46 -7.89
C ARG A 646 -18.26 -26.32 -8.46
N TYR A 647 -18.91 -25.34 -9.03
CA TYR A 647 -18.32 -24.05 -9.32
C TYR A 647 -19.09 -22.98 -8.57
N VAL A 648 -18.38 -22.08 -7.93
CA VAL A 648 -18.95 -20.90 -7.26
C VAL A 648 -18.31 -19.66 -7.86
N HIS A 649 -19.15 -18.69 -8.25
CA HIS A 649 -18.74 -17.32 -8.53
C HIS A 649 -19.23 -16.42 -7.40
N ASN A 650 -18.33 -15.77 -6.71
CA ASN A 650 -18.57 -14.85 -5.60
C ASN A 650 -18.30 -13.43 -6.09
N LEU A 651 -19.33 -12.61 -6.27
CA LEU A 651 -19.22 -11.21 -6.62
C LEU A 651 -19.17 -10.39 -5.32
N HIS A 652 -17.95 -10.07 -4.88
CA HIS A 652 -17.62 -9.20 -3.75
C HIS A 652 -18.32 -9.50 -2.41
N GLY A 653 -18.58 -10.80 -2.13
CA GLY A 653 -19.26 -11.23 -0.91
C GLY A 653 -20.74 -10.87 -0.86
N GLN A 654 -21.30 -10.37 -1.97
CA GLN A 654 -22.72 -9.94 -2.06
C GLN A 654 -23.59 -10.94 -2.81
N TYR A 655 -23.13 -11.42 -3.97
CA TYR A 655 -23.86 -12.37 -4.79
C TYR A 655 -23.03 -13.63 -5.00
N HIS A 656 -23.68 -14.79 -4.80
CA HIS A 656 -23.07 -16.08 -5.03
C HIS A 656 -23.88 -16.85 -6.07
N TYR A 657 -23.22 -17.25 -7.15
CA TYR A 657 -23.79 -18.09 -8.20
C TYR A 657 -23.13 -19.44 -8.18
N GLU A 658 -23.92 -20.51 -8.03
CA GLU A 658 -23.40 -21.85 -7.87
C GLU A 658 -23.92 -22.79 -8.98
N VAL A 659 -22.99 -23.62 -9.52
CA VAL A 659 -23.34 -24.71 -10.45
C VAL A 659 -22.85 -26.03 -9.87
N VAL A 660 -23.79 -26.91 -9.48
CA VAL A 660 -23.50 -28.17 -8.80
C VAL A 660 -23.81 -29.36 -9.72
N ALA A 661 -22.83 -30.24 -9.93
CA ALA A 661 -23.00 -31.47 -10.72
C ALA A 661 -24.11 -32.38 -10.14
N GLY A 662 -24.91 -32.97 -11.01
CA GLY A 662 -26.02 -33.83 -10.62
C GLY A 662 -25.63 -35.17 -9.95
N SER A 663 -24.37 -35.61 -10.14
CA SER A 663 -23.83 -36.88 -9.59
C SER A 663 -22.48 -36.69 -8.90
N THR A 664 -22.15 -37.63 -8.02
CA THR A 664 -20.84 -37.76 -7.41
C THR A 664 -19.84 -38.39 -8.37
N LEU A 665 -18.55 -38.09 -8.14
CA LEU A 665 -17.44 -38.72 -8.86
C LEU A 665 -17.17 -40.12 -8.25
N GLU A 666 -17.07 -41.10 -9.12
CA GLU A 666 -16.64 -42.45 -8.74
C GLU A 666 -15.10 -42.52 -8.66
N PRO A 667 -14.50 -43.54 -8.03
CA PRO A 667 -13.06 -43.76 -8.10
C PRO A 667 -12.57 -43.90 -9.54
N GLY A 668 -11.46 -43.25 -9.90
CA GLY A 668 -10.88 -43.30 -11.24
C GLY A 668 -10.53 -41.91 -11.80
N ARG A 669 -10.27 -41.87 -13.12
CA ARG A 669 -9.93 -40.64 -13.81
C ARG A 669 -11.18 -39.95 -14.35
N HIS A 670 -11.31 -38.65 -14.03
CA HIS A 670 -12.41 -37.80 -14.50
C HIS A 670 -11.89 -36.54 -15.15
N GLN A 671 -12.65 -36.04 -16.14
CA GLN A 671 -12.48 -34.73 -16.74
C GLN A 671 -13.67 -33.83 -16.32
N LEU A 672 -13.36 -32.75 -15.66
CA LEU A 672 -14.31 -31.76 -15.19
C LEU A 672 -14.11 -30.48 -15.98
N GLU A 673 -15.22 -29.88 -16.46
CA GLU A 673 -15.15 -28.59 -17.15
C GLU A 673 -16.24 -27.69 -16.61
N PHE A 674 -15.87 -26.46 -16.27
CA PHE A 674 -16.79 -25.34 -16.12
C PHE A 674 -16.72 -24.51 -17.38
N ARG A 675 -17.84 -24.28 -18.04
CA ARG A 675 -17.97 -23.45 -19.23
C ARG A 675 -18.85 -22.26 -18.92
N PHE A 676 -18.41 -21.07 -19.27
CA PHE A 676 -19.17 -19.85 -19.14
C PHE A 676 -19.25 -19.16 -20.50
N ASP A 677 -20.47 -18.96 -20.97
CA ASP A 677 -20.80 -18.22 -22.18
C ASP A 677 -21.37 -16.86 -21.79
N LYS A 678 -20.52 -15.81 -21.92
CA LYS A 678 -20.86 -14.42 -21.61
C LYS A 678 -21.89 -13.89 -22.60
N ASP A 679 -22.99 -13.35 -22.08
CA ASP A 679 -23.97 -12.62 -22.87
C ASP A 679 -23.54 -11.17 -23.19
N GLN A 680 -24.42 -10.37 -23.77
CA GLN A 680 -24.17 -8.95 -24.06
C GLN A 680 -24.43 -8.05 -22.83
N GLY A 681 -25.03 -8.60 -21.77
CA GLY A 681 -25.31 -7.92 -20.51
C GLY A 681 -24.25 -8.13 -19.46
N ALA A 682 -24.63 -8.04 -18.18
CA ALA A 682 -23.71 -8.20 -17.05
C ALA A 682 -23.39 -9.66 -16.72
N GLY A 683 -24.16 -10.64 -17.25
CA GLY A 683 -24.10 -12.05 -16.89
C GLY A 683 -23.81 -12.99 -18.04
N GLY A 684 -24.31 -14.22 -17.92
CA GLY A 684 -24.17 -15.26 -18.94
C GLY A 684 -24.62 -16.64 -18.45
N HIS A 685 -24.51 -17.62 -19.35
CA HIS A 685 -24.90 -18.99 -19.12
C HIS A 685 -23.69 -19.84 -18.68
N ALA A 686 -23.86 -20.61 -17.60
CA ALA A 686 -22.83 -21.45 -17.01
C ALA A 686 -23.21 -22.94 -17.10
N GLN A 687 -22.23 -23.80 -17.42
CA GLN A 687 -22.40 -25.25 -17.49
C GLN A 687 -21.30 -25.98 -16.70
N MET A 688 -21.69 -27.00 -15.93
CA MET A 688 -20.78 -28.00 -15.39
C MET A 688 -20.82 -29.25 -16.26
N VAL A 689 -19.66 -29.63 -16.80
CA VAL A 689 -19.52 -30.82 -17.65
C VAL A 689 -18.64 -31.85 -16.94
N VAL A 690 -19.10 -33.08 -16.84
CA VAL A 690 -18.38 -34.21 -16.24
C VAL A 690 -18.23 -35.30 -17.29
N ASP A 691 -17.00 -35.71 -17.58
CA ASP A 691 -16.64 -36.74 -18.57
C ASP A 691 -17.33 -36.52 -19.94
N GLY A 692 -17.33 -35.28 -20.40
CA GLY A 692 -17.88 -34.85 -21.69
C GLY A 692 -19.42 -34.72 -21.73
N ARG A 693 -20.12 -34.85 -20.60
CA ARG A 693 -21.58 -34.71 -20.51
C ARG A 693 -21.95 -33.51 -19.64
N VAL A 694 -22.87 -32.69 -20.11
CA VAL A 694 -23.44 -31.61 -19.30
C VAL A 694 -24.15 -32.22 -18.10
N SER A 695 -23.70 -31.90 -16.89
CA SER A 695 -24.23 -32.42 -15.62
C SER A 695 -25.14 -31.40 -14.92
N ALA A 696 -24.90 -30.11 -15.12
CA ALA A 696 -25.72 -29.02 -14.58
C ALA A 696 -25.53 -27.75 -15.40
N GLU A 697 -26.54 -26.87 -15.31
CA GLU A 697 -26.55 -25.54 -15.96
C GLU A 697 -27.15 -24.51 -14.99
N ALA A 698 -26.71 -23.27 -15.10
CA ALA A 698 -27.23 -22.15 -14.33
C ALA A 698 -27.04 -20.81 -15.08
N GLU A 699 -27.90 -19.85 -14.78
CA GLU A 699 -27.68 -18.46 -15.18
C GLU A 699 -26.84 -17.75 -14.11
N VAL A 700 -25.83 -17.01 -14.54
CA VAL A 700 -25.06 -16.08 -13.73
C VAL A 700 -25.50 -14.68 -14.13
N GLU A 701 -26.29 -14.03 -13.29
CA GLU A 701 -26.90 -12.74 -13.63
C GLU A 701 -25.86 -11.61 -13.74
N ARG A 702 -24.79 -11.70 -12.95
CA ARG A 702 -23.71 -10.72 -12.90
C ARG A 702 -22.36 -11.43 -12.76
N PHE A 703 -21.40 -11.06 -13.60
CA PHE A 703 -20.04 -11.57 -13.53
C PHE A 703 -19.04 -10.42 -13.27
N THR A 704 -17.98 -10.68 -12.52
CA THR A 704 -16.99 -9.67 -12.12
C THR A 704 -16.43 -8.91 -13.33
N PRO A 705 -16.59 -7.58 -13.41
CA PRO A 705 -16.17 -6.81 -14.57
C PRO A 705 -14.70 -6.38 -14.53
N VAL A 706 -14.14 -6.00 -13.37
CA VAL A 706 -12.81 -5.38 -13.25
C VAL A 706 -11.84 -6.17 -12.40
N ALA A 707 -12.12 -6.42 -11.12
CA ALA A 707 -11.24 -7.14 -10.21
C ALA A 707 -12.02 -8.13 -9.34
N PHE A 708 -11.50 -9.33 -9.11
CA PHE A 708 -12.14 -10.28 -8.19
C PHE A 708 -11.92 -9.88 -6.73
N ASN A 709 -10.68 -9.50 -6.40
CA ASN A 709 -10.36 -8.98 -5.06
C ASN A 709 -9.08 -8.12 -5.12
N GLU A 710 -8.85 -7.31 -4.09
CA GLU A 710 -7.69 -6.44 -3.96
C GLU A 710 -6.78 -6.82 -2.78
N VAL A 711 -7.21 -7.76 -1.94
CA VAL A 711 -6.48 -8.19 -0.73
C VAL A 711 -5.35 -9.20 -1.00
N GLY A 712 -4.99 -9.43 -2.25
CA GLY A 712 -3.86 -10.25 -2.66
C GLY A 712 -4.13 -11.76 -2.76
N ALA A 713 -5.40 -12.20 -2.69
CA ALA A 713 -5.77 -13.60 -2.89
C ALA A 713 -5.73 -13.97 -4.39
N GLY A 714 -4.59 -14.48 -4.87
CA GLY A 714 -4.36 -14.89 -6.25
C GLY A 714 -4.95 -16.25 -6.61
N LEU A 715 -4.66 -16.71 -7.85
CA LEU A 715 -5.09 -18.02 -8.32
C LEU A 715 -4.25 -19.14 -7.70
N THR A 716 -4.92 -20.19 -7.22
CA THR A 716 -4.33 -21.38 -6.59
C THR A 716 -4.84 -22.68 -7.25
N CYS A 717 -4.01 -23.71 -7.22
CA CYS A 717 -4.34 -25.04 -7.75
C CYS A 717 -4.19 -26.10 -6.66
N GLY A 718 -5.32 -26.76 -6.32
CA GLY A 718 -5.38 -27.80 -5.29
C GLY A 718 -5.63 -27.31 -3.86
N TYR A 719 -5.85 -26.03 -3.66
CA TYR A 719 -6.20 -25.41 -2.39
C TYR A 719 -6.77 -24.01 -2.59
N GLU A 720 -7.37 -23.41 -1.57
CA GLU A 720 -7.78 -21.99 -1.55
C GLU A 720 -6.86 -21.15 -0.64
N TRP A 721 -6.81 -19.84 -0.94
CA TRP A 721 -6.09 -18.85 -0.14
C TRP A 721 -7.08 -17.89 0.52
N GLY A 722 -6.93 -17.68 1.82
CA GLY A 722 -7.86 -16.81 2.58
C GLY A 722 -9.15 -17.52 3.00
N PRO A 723 -10.14 -16.79 3.49
CA PRO A 723 -11.47 -17.33 3.78
C PRO A 723 -12.11 -17.90 2.52
N ALA A 724 -12.86 -19.02 2.66
CA ALA A 724 -13.39 -19.76 1.54
C ALA A 724 -14.25 -18.91 0.58
N VAL A 725 -14.05 -19.09 -0.74
CA VAL A 725 -14.84 -18.41 -1.78
C VAL A 725 -16.33 -18.76 -1.72
N GLY A 726 -16.63 -20.02 -1.41
CA GLY A 726 -17.98 -20.56 -1.33
C GLY A 726 -18.40 -20.95 0.07
N ALA A 727 -19.62 -21.41 0.23
CA ALA A 727 -20.18 -21.86 1.48
C ALA A 727 -20.07 -23.38 1.66
N GLY A 728 -20.11 -23.86 2.92
CA GLY A 728 -20.19 -25.26 3.28
C GLY A 728 -18.85 -25.99 3.44
N TYR A 729 -17.73 -25.26 3.37
CA TYR A 729 -16.40 -25.75 3.66
C TYR A 729 -15.51 -24.63 4.22
N GLU A 730 -14.37 -24.99 4.75
CA GLU A 730 -13.36 -24.06 5.26
C GLU A 730 -12.08 -24.16 4.43
N ALA A 731 -11.47 -22.99 4.11
CA ALA A 731 -10.18 -22.95 3.46
C ALA A 731 -9.05 -23.32 4.46
N PRO A 732 -7.94 -23.88 3.96
CA PRO A 732 -7.49 -23.99 2.58
C PRO A 732 -8.09 -25.13 1.74
N PHE A 733 -8.93 -25.98 2.27
CA PHE A 733 -9.69 -27.04 1.60
C PHE A 733 -8.90 -27.85 0.54
N PRO A 734 -7.79 -28.51 0.90
CA PRO A 734 -6.94 -29.17 -0.08
C PRO A 734 -7.65 -30.37 -0.73
N PHE A 735 -7.46 -30.54 -2.05
CA PHE A 735 -8.02 -31.68 -2.76
C PHE A 735 -7.36 -32.99 -2.32
N ASN A 736 -8.17 -33.96 -1.93
CA ASN A 736 -7.73 -35.27 -1.41
C ASN A 736 -7.43 -36.32 -2.49
N GLY A 737 -7.50 -35.93 -3.78
CA GLY A 737 -7.06 -36.72 -4.93
C GLY A 737 -5.86 -36.08 -5.62
N THR A 738 -5.61 -36.48 -6.87
CA THR A 738 -4.52 -35.92 -7.69
C THR A 738 -5.08 -35.08 -8.83
N ILE A 739 -4.60 -33.86 -8.97
CA ILE A 739 -4.87 -33.02 -10.15
C ILE A 739 -3.81 -33.35 -11.20
N VAL A 740 -4.23 -34.03 -12.25
CA VAL A 740 -3.36 -34.44 -13.35
C VAL A 740 -3.07 -33.27 -14.28
N ARG A 741 -4.10 -32.44 -14.53
CA ARG A 741 -4.02 -31.28 -15.43
C ARG A 741 -5.09 -30.27 -15.06
N ALA A 742 -4.72 -29.02 -14.99
CA ALA A 742 -5.63 -27.90 -14.81
C ALA A 742 -5.35 -26.83 -15.86
N GLU A 743 -6.36 -26.41 -16.60
CA GLU A 743 -6.26 -25.42 -17.69
C GLU A 743 -7.42 -24.43 -17.64
N VAL A 744 -7.10 -23.18 -17.97
CA VAL A 744 -8.12 -22.14 -18.19
C VAL A 744 -7.94 -21.60 -19.61
N SER A 745 -9.02 -21.64 -20.40
CA SER A 745 -9.07 -21.09 -21.75
C SER A 745 -10.04 -19.89 -21.77
N ALA A 746 -9.51 -18.72 -22.12
CA ALA A 746 -10.27 -17.49 -22.23
C ALA A 746 -10.20 -17.01 -23.69
N THR A 747 -11.20 -17.38 -24.51
CA THR A 747 -11.17 -17.24 -25.96
C THR A 747 -12.06 -16.12 -26.50
N GLY A 748 -13.03 -15.65 -25.69
CA GLY A 748 -13.95 -14.58 -26.08
C GLY A 748 -13.29 -13.18 -25.98
N PRO A 749 -13.79 -12.18 -26.75
CA PRO A 749 -13.45 -10.80 -26.48
C PRO A 749 -13.95 -10.39 -25.09
N VAL A 750 -13.28 -9.45 -24.45
CA VAL A 750 -13.83 -8.80 -23.26
C VAL A 750 -15.06 -8.02 -23.70
N VAL A 751 -16.22 -8.33 -23.11
CA VAL A 751 -17.47 -7.59 -23.37
C VAL A 751 -17.43 -6.36 -22.47
N ARG A 752 -17.25 -5.17 -23.07
CA ARG A 752 -17.41 -3.88 -22.38
C ARG A 752 -18.79 -3.34 -22.70
N ASP A 753 -19.56 -3.03 -21.68
CA ASP A 753 -20.78 -2.27 -21.82
C ASP A 753 -20.52 -0.84 -21.34
N PRO A 754 -20.24 0.13 -22.26
CA PRO A 754 -19.97 1.51 -21.88
C PRO A 754 -21.16 2.16 -21.16
N VAL A 755 -22.39 1.65 -21.34
CA VAL A 755 -23.60 2.16 -20.69
C VAL A 755 -23.72 1.58 -19.27
N ALA A 756 -23.39 0.30 -19.08
CA ALA A 756 -23.32 -0.31 -17.76
C ALA A 756 -22.13 0.27 -16.97
N ASP A 757 -20.98 0.50 -17.62
CA ASP A 757 -19.82 1.16 -17.04
C ASP A 757 -20.18 2.58 -16.56
N VAL A 758 -20.90 3.38 -17.38
CA VAL A 758 -21.37 4.71 -17.01
C VAL A 758 -22.52 4.64 -15.98
N ALA A 759 -23.44 3.68 -16.07
CA ALA A 759 -24.52 3.52 -15.10
C ALA A 759 -24.03 3.06 -13.73
N ALA A 760 -23.00 2.23 -13.69
CA ALA A 760 -22.33 1.83 -12.45
C ALA A 760 -21.56 3.02 -11.82
N ILE A 761 -20.92 3.84 -12.65
CA ILE A 761 -20.31 5.13 -12.26
C ILE A 761 -21.37 6.06 -11.65
N LEU A 762 -22.56 6.14 -12.24
CA LEU A 762 -23.65 6.99 -11.74
C LEU A 762 -24.34 6.42 -10.48
N ALA A 763 -24.32 5.10 -10.29
CA ALA A 763 -24.91 4.44 -9.12
C ALA A 763 -23.98 4.45 -7.90
N SER A 764 -22.70 4.75 -8.08
CA SER A 764 -21.71 4.95 -7.01
C SER A 764 -21.65 6.38 -6.47
N GLN A 765 -22.49 7.27 -7.01
CA GLN A 765 -22.74 8.63 -6.52
C GLN A 765 -23.97 8.64 -5.60
#